data_14212f2d1d88484dea24f6911fb7912a
#
_entry.id   14212f2d1d88484dea24f6911fb7912a
#
_cell.length_a   1.000
_cell.length_b   1.000
_cell.length_c   1.000
_cell.angle_alpha   90.00
_cell.angle_beta   90.00
_cell.angle_gamma   90.00
#
_symmetry.space_group_name_H-M   'P 1'
#
loop_
_entity.id
_entity.type
_entity.pdbx_description
1 polymer ?
#
loop_
_entity_poly.entity_id
_entity_poly.type
_entity_poly.pdbx_seq_one_letter_code
_entity_poly.pdbx_strand_id
1 'polypeptide(L)'
;MKNNIWIFIVYSILLDNIHAKITFPEDGMQLHYIHVMFHWDQEPDANNYNLRVFDQSNNTTVNIETSETIHIDKNNFEWNHTYHATVAPVIDEGLNPQWSDTVSFSIGPSFASANLNIEVMASESIQDGLVLFSQVSPDFSMVIIDNLGNQIWNSEFAYVNHWNQYGQLFGMQNGRGVEVNFYDEIIWMTPIGTEIDAHEIKQIPNGNYMGIVPEYQLGPIPMGPWTESYQDLGYIGDGETNEFTWRGTKIVEWDEYTNEEIWSWSPFEYFNMNDYDSLEGRWWSPINGSSYGMIFDWNHANAFHFDSLESMVYISSRNLSRITKVSYPDYNLVWNMGPPGEFGYGDENICTDLLFSCQHHIQILENGDLLFFDNGKLSELFLNDSFPTTRVRRIRVVDDSYCETIWEYELPQELYGHSWGSVQLLENGNYFIYTHGSGYQDGSICTLLEVSPEKELVWSANHTIPFSVWYRGYKIPSIHPSAFSVDIDRYQTIQIDTSSITGIILDENNRSLIFTINNHSGYGQPYSYTLNDENGWYSFISDTVFIEGGENHTVILSPTTFDGITSTTIELSVKPNYHQWSRLDLVYDIFNIPGVLSNVDKKIIPEPHKLFQNYPNPFNPITTLKYFINQDSDVEIIIYDLRGNVIRNLFSGKETSGHKSIQWDGMNDNGQLASAGVYLYRIEAGIFRQTKKMILIK
;
A
#
# COMPACT_ATOMS: atom_id res chain seq x y z
N MET A 1 17.01 2.94 28.29
CA MET A 1 18.34 2.39 28.09
C MET A 1 18.49 2.15 26.61
N LYS A 2 19.35 2.90 25.94
CA LYS A 2 19.56 2.77 24.50
C LYS A 2 20.31 1.48 24.24
N ASN A 3 19.68 0.49 23.64
CA ASN A 3 20.39 -0.64 23.07
C ASN A 3 20.72 -0.29 21.62
N ASN A 4 21.94 0.21 21.43
CA ASN A 4 22.52 0.29 20.09
C ASN A 4 22.90 -1.14 19.69
N ILE A 5 22.22 -1.68 18.72
CA ILE A 5 22.66 -2.89 18.01
C ILE A 5 23.75 -2.43 17.06
N TRP A 6 24.99 -2.72 17.39
CA TRP A 6 26.14 -2.58 16.51
C TRP A 6 26.23 -3.84 15.66
N ILE A 7 25.98 -3.72 14.37
CA ILE A 7 26.36 -4.76 13.41
C ILE A 7 27.87 -4.67 13.25
N PHE A 8 28.57 -5.67 13.79
CA PHE A 8 29.99 -5.84 13.58
C PHE A 8 30.21 -6.49 12.21
N ILE A 9 30.69 -5.71 11.24
CA ILE A 9 31.30 -6.26 10.04
C ILE A 9 32.68 -6.76 10.44
N VAL A 10 32.82 -8.06 10.56
CA VAL A 10 34.12 -8.72 10.76
C VAL A 10 34.70 -8.97 9.36
N TYR A 11 35.72 -8.21 8.97
CA TYR A 11 36.58 -8.56 7.85
C TYR A 11 37.38 -9.81 8.21
N SER A 12 36.94 -10.97 7.74
CA SER A 12 37.79 -12.16 7.68
C SER A 12 38.21 -12.35 6.23
N ILE A 13 39.46 -11.99 5.94
CA ILE A 13 40.14 -12.44 4.72
C ILE A 13 40.43 -13.92 4.90
N LEU A 14 39.51 -14.76 4.50
CA LEU A 14 39.72 -16.17 4.20
C LEU A 14 39.33 -16.36 2.74
N LEU A 15 40.14 -17.10 2.00
CA LEU A 15 39.84 -17.60 0.67
C LEU A 15 38.59 -18.50 0.78
N ASP A 16 37.41 -17.87 0.90
CA ASP A 16 36.15 -18.58 0.88
C ASP A 16 35.79 -18.85 -0.59
N ASN A 17 35.48 -20.10 -0.86
CA ASN A 17 34.89 -20.53 -2.12
C ASN A 17 33.66 -19.65 -2.39
N ILE A 18 33.58 -19.09 -3.59
CA ILE A 18 32.44 -18.28 -4.05
C ILE A 18 31.20 -19.17 -4.04
N HIS A 19 30.30 -18.96 -3.09
CA HIS A 19 29.03 -19.64 -2.98
C HIS A 19 27.96 -18.59 -2.74
N ALA A 20 26.95 -18.55 -3.60
CA ALA A 20 25.77 -17.73 -3.36
C ALA A 20 25.23 -18.00 -1.95
N LYS A 21 24.86 -16.96 -1.23
CA LYS A 21 24.35 -17.07 0.15
C LYS A 21 22.89 -16.66 0.18
N ILE A 22 22.02 -17.54 0.68
CA ILE A 22 20.64 -17.16 0.99
C ILE A 22 20.66 -16.18 2.15
N THR A 23 20.14 -14.98 1.93
CA THR A 23 20.03 -13.91 2.91
C THR A 23 18.64 -13.86 3.55
N PHE A 24 17.63 -14.42 2.89
CA PHE A 24 16.28 -14.57 3.41
C PHE A 24 15.61 -15.83 2.82
N PRO A 25 14.89 -16.67 3.62
CA PRO A 25 14.78 -16.62 5.08
C PRO A 25 16.12 -16.82 5.79
N GLU A 26 16.27 -16.30 7.00
CA GLU A 26 17.46 -16.56 7.83
C GLU A 26 17.44 -17.98 8.39
N ASP A 27 18.62 -18.54 8.67
CA ASP A 27 18.73 -19.88 9.26
C ASP A 27 18.08 -19.94 10.65
N GLY A 28 17.15 -20.89 10.83
CA GLY A 28 16.35 -21.05 12.04
C GLY A 28 15.10 -20.16 12.12
N MET A 29 14.80 -19.37 11.10
CA MET A 29 13.63 -18.48 11.09
C MET A 29 12.32 -19.26 11.14
N GLN A 30 11.34 -18.75 11.89
CA GLN A 30 9.96 -19.23 11.85
C GLN A 30 9.09 -18.21 11.13
N LEU A 31 8.45 -18.65 10.05
CA LEU A 31 7.52 -17.86 9.26
C LEU A 31 6.08 -18.10 9.72
N HIS A 32 5.21 -17.12 9.54
CA HIS A 32 3.77 -17.20 9.79
C HIS A 32 2.96 -16.98 8.51
N TYR A 33 3.52 -17.45 7.37
CA TYR A 33 2.93 -17.36 6.04
C TYR A 33 3.46 -18.48 5.13
N ILE A 34 2.71 -18.74 4.04
CA ILE A 34 3.03 -19.79 3.05
C ILE A 34 3.42 -19.24 1.67
N HIS A 35 3.32 -17.93 1.43
CA HIS A 35 3.95 -17.31 0.26
C HIS A 35 5.38 -16.94 0.63
N VAL A 36 6.33 -17.85 0.39
CA VAL A 36 7.69 -17.73 0.90
C VAL A 36 8.59 -17.01 -0.09
N MET A 37 9.22 -15.94 0.37
CA MET A 37 10.24 -15.21 -0.36
C MET A 37 11.61 -15.80 -0.05
N PHE A 38 12.44 -15.97 -1.09
CA PHE A 38 13.86 -16.29 -1.00
C PHE A 38 14.65 -15.15 -1.63
N HIS A 39 15.70 -14.72 -0.96
CA HIS A 39 16.63 -13.72 -1.46
C HIS A 39 18.07 -14.19 -1.24
N TRP A 40 18.96 -13.88 -2.18
CA TRP A 40 20.38 -14.23 -2.11
C TRP A 40 21.25 -13.16 -2.78
N ASP A 41 22.53 -13.16 -2.44
CA ASP A 41 23.49 -12.21 -2.99
C ASP A 41 23.78 -12.49 -4.47
N GLN A 42 24.03 -11.44 -5.25
CA GLN A 42 24.49 -11.58 -6.63
C GLN A 42 25.93 -12.12 -6.64
N GLU A 43 26.16 -13.18 -7.44
CA GLU A 43 27.48 -13.79 -7.61
C GLU A 43 28.17 -13.35 -8.90
N PRO A 44 29.51 -13.18 -8.87
CA PRO A 44 30.24 -12.83 -10.07
C PRO A 44 30.12 -13.94 -11.14
N ASP A 45 30.02 -13.52 -12.40
CA ASP A 45 29.86 -14.41 -13.58
C ASP A 45 28.54 -15.21 -13.62
N ALA A 46 27.69 -15.12 -12.62
CA ALA A 46 26.40 -15.81 -12.62
C ALA A 46 25.41 -15.13 -13.58
N ASN A 47 24.82 -15.93 -14.48
CA ASN A 47 23.74 -15.49 -15.35
C ASN A 47 22.38 -15.98 -14.83
N ASN A 48 22.38 -17.11 -14.15
CA ASN A 48 21.21 -17.74 -13.56
C ASN A 48 21.60 -18.32 -12.20
N TYR A 49 20.59 -18.71 -11.43
CA TYR A 49 20.69 -19.39 -10.15
C TYR A 49 19.76 -20.59 -10.12
N ASN A 50 20.21 -21.66 -9.51
CA ASN A 50 19.35 -22.80 -9.18
C ASN A 50 18.96 -22.70 -7.70
N LEU A 51 17.68 -22.48 -7.39
CA LEU A 51 17.14 -22.58 -6.04
C LEU A 51 16.54 -23.96 -5.84
N ARG A 52 16.87 -24.61 -4.72
CA ARG A 52 16.32 -25.90 -4.34
C ARG A 52 15.85 -25.87 -2.89
N VAL A 53 14.61 -26.30 -2.65
CA VAL A 53 14.03 -26.42 -1.32
C VAL A 53 13.55 -27.85 -1.09
N PHE A 54 13.75 -28.36 0.11
CA PHE A 54 13.39 -29.71 0.54
C PHE A 54 12.51 -29.64 1.79
N ASP A 55 11.59 -30.61 1.91
CA ASP A 55 10.91 -30.89 3.18
C ASP A 55 11.81 -31.66 4.18
N GLN A 56 11.31 -31.86 5.40
CA GLN A 56 12.01 -32.64 6.43
C GLN A 56 12.35 -34.09 6.02
N SER A 57 11.66 -34.66 5.02
CA SER A 57 11.88 -36.00 4.50
C SER A 57 12.84 -36.00 3.32
N ASN A 58 13.48 -34.90 3.00
CA ASN A 58 14.32 -34.64 1.84
C ASN A 58 13.61 -34.82 0.46
N ASN A 59 12.26 -34.67 0.45
CA ASN A 59 11.56 -34.54 -0.82
C ASN A 59 11.73 -33.09 -1.34
N THR A 60 12.05 -33.00 -2.63
CA THR A 60 12.18 -31.69 -3.28
C THR A 60 10.82 -31.01 -3.38
N THR A 61 10.67 -29.86 -2.74
CA THR A 61 9.47 -29.02 -2.74
C THR A 61 9.55 -27.99 -3.86
N VAL A 62 10.72 -27.31 -3.99
CA VAL A 62 10.98 -26.32 -5.05
C VAL A 62 12.28 -26.69 -5.74
N ASN A 63 12.31 -26.60 -7.07
CA ASN A 63 13.53 -26.73 -7.87
C ASN A 63 13.36 -25.88 -9.13
N ILE A 64 13.94 -24.71 -9.11
CA ILE A 64 13.80 -23.71 -10.17
C ILE A 64 15.17 -23.20 -10.62
N GLU A 65 15.24 -22.73 -11.85
CA GLU A 65 16.31 -21.91 -12.38
C GLU A 65 15.75 -20.51 -12.67
N THR A 66 16.44 -19.46 -12.22
CA THR A 66 16.04 -18.06 -12.40
C THR A 66 17.25 -17.17 -12.63
N SER A 67 17.08 -16.08 -13.38
CA SER A 67 18.09 -15.02 -13.54
C SER A 67 18.08 -14.00 -12.40
N GLU A 68 17.01 -14.01 -11.59
CA GLU A 68 16.82 -13.06 -10.49
C GLU A 68 17.55 -13.51 -9.23
N THR A 69 17.89 -12.58 -8.35
CA THR A 69 18.44 -12.85 -7.01
C THR A 69 17.36 -12.98 -5.93
N ILE A 70 16.10 -13.01 -6.35
CA ILE A 70 14.92 -13.17 -5.49
C ILE A 70 13.92 -14.11 -6.14
N HIS A 71 13.20 -14.88 -5.31
CA HIS A 71 12.08 -15.72 -5.75
C HIS A 71 10.99 -15.74 -4.68
N ILE A 72 9.72 -15.53 -5.09
CA ILE A 72 8.56 -15.67 -4.22
C ILE A 72 7.74 -16.86 -4.69
N ASP A 73 7.75 -17.92 -3.89
CA ASP A 73 6.95 -19.12 -4.15
C ASP A 73 5.60 -19.02 -3.44
N LYS A 74 4.52 -19.18 -4.20
CA LYS A 74 3.14 -19.00 -3.72
C LYS A 74 2.36 -20.31 -3.58
N ASN A 75 2.95 -21.47 -3.94
CA ASN A 75 2.16 -22.68 -4.16
C ASN A 75 2.69 -23.93 -3.45
N ASN A 76 3.94 -23.95 -2.97
CA ASN A 76 4.62 -25.17 -2.61
C ASN A 76 4.84 -25.35 -1.10
N PHE A 77 4.34 -24.44 -0.28
CA PHE A 77 4.57 -24.45 1.15
C PHE A 77 3.29 -24.71 1.95
N GLU A 78 3.43 -25.41 3.07
CA GLU A 78 2.34 -25.82 3.95
C GLU A 78 2.59 -25.37 5.39
N TRP A 79 1.54 -25.12 6.13
CA TRP A 79 1.55 -24.79 7.54
C TRP A 79 2.11 -25.96 8.39
N ASN A 80 2.78 -25.67 9.50
CA ASN A 80 3.36 -26.63 10.44
C ASN A 80 4.47 -27.52 9.82
N HIS A 81 5.19 -27.02 8.83
CA HIS A 81 6.27 -27.74 8.17
C HIS A 81 7.61 -27.04 8.35
N THR A 82 8.69 -27.83 8.28
CA THR A 82 10.08 -27.32 8.24
C THR A 82 10.70 -27.66 6.91
N TYR A 83 11.46 -26.71 6.37
CA TYR A 83 12.08 -26.76 5.07
C TYR A 83 13.57 -26.44 5.14
N HIS A 84 14.30 -26.87 4.13
CA HIS A 84 15.71 -26.60 3.96
C HIS A 84 15.94 -26.08 2.55
N ALA A 85 16.61 -24.92 2.42
CA ALA A 85 16.86 -24.28 1.15
C ALA A 85 18.35 -24.15 0.86
N THR A 86 18.73 -24.26 -0.41
CA THR A 86 20.08 -24.02 -0.90
C THR A 86 20.00 -23.41 -2.30
N VAL A 87 20.97 -22.56 -2.64
CA VAL A 87 21.06 -21.89 -3.93
C VAL A 87 22.43 -22.13 -4.56
N ALA A 88 22.51 -22.19 -5.87
CA ALA A 88 23.78 -22.31 -6.58
C ALA A 88 23.79 -21.40 -7.82
N PRO A 89 24.85 -20.60 -8.06
CA PRO A 89 25.00 -19.84 -9.28
C PRO A 89 25.25 -20.78 -10.47
N VAL A 90 24.74 -20.41 -11.64
CA VAL A 90 25.03 -21.06 -12.91
C VAL A 90 26.01 -20.20 -13.67
N ILE A 91 27.28 -20.58 -13.64
CA ILE A 91 28.39 -19.82 -14.26
C ILE A 91 28.67 -20.33 -15.66
N ASP A 92 28.74 -21.67 -15.84
CA ASP A 92 29.02 -22.34 -17.11
C ASP A 92 28.13 -23.57 -17.32
N GLU A 93 27.62 -23.81 -18.55
CA GLU A 93 26.90 -25.00 -18.89
C GLU A 93 27.85 -26.23 -18.86
N GLY A 94 27.72 -27.07 -17.83
CA GLY A 94 28.45 -28.31 -17.70
C GLY A 94 29.34 -28.46 -16.48
N LEU A 95 29.49 -27.42 -15.66
CA LEU A 95 30.10 -27.55 -14.35
C LEU A 95 29.07 -28.02 -13.32
N ASN A 96 29.53 -28.78 -12.32
CA ASN A 96 28.66 -29.15 -11.21
C ASN A 96 28.30 -27.87 -10.40
N PRO A 97 27.01 -27.64 -10.07
CA PRO A 97 26.59 -26.54 -9.25
C PRO A 97 27.33 -26.50 -7.92
N GLN A 98 27.83 -25.33 -7.55
CA GLN A 98 28.42 -25.08 -6.21
C GLN A 98 27.29 -24.56 -5.33
N TRP A 99 26.71 -25.45 -4.51
CA TRP A 99 25.58 -25.12 -3.65
C TRP A 99 26.04 -24.32 -2.42
N SER A 100 25.22 -23.36 -2.00
CA SER A 100 25.37 -22.62 -0.74
C SER A 100 25.30 -23.55 0.47
N ASP A 101 25.64 -23.03 1.64
CA ASP A 101 25.20 -23.62 2.89
C ASP A 101 23.68 -23.74 2.93
N THR A 102 23.21 -24.77 3.60
CA THR A 102 21.77 -25.01 3.74
C THR A 102 21.19 -24.12 4.81
N VAL A 103 20.16 -23.36 4.44
CA VAL A 103 19.33 -22.58 5.35
C VAL A 103 18.10 -23.37 5.74
N SER A 104 17.81 -23.48 7.04
CA SER A 104 16.62 -24.15 7.58
C SER A 104 15.63 -23.15 8.09
N PHE A 105 14.36 -23.32 7.75
CA PHE A 105 13.28 -22.46 8.27
C PHE A 105 12.02 -23.31 8.51
N SER A 106 11.12 -22.79 9.35
CA SER A 106 9.84 -23.44 9.64
C SER A 106 8.67 -22.50 9.35
N ILE A 107 7.53 -23.08 9.05
CA ILE A 107 6.26 -22.35 8.96
C ILE A 107 5.40 -22.77 10.15
N GLY A 108 4.93 -21.80 10.91
CA GLY A 108 4.11 -21.99 12.09
C GLY A 108 2.70 -22.52 11.80
N PRO A 109 1.80 -22.52 12.80
CA PRO A 109 0.44 -22.99 12.62
C PRO A 109 -0.45 -21.97 11.90
N SER A 110 -1.44 -22.47 11.17
CA SER A 110 -2.55 -21.65 10.69
C SER A 110 -3.57 -21.37 11.80
N PHE A 111 -4.30 -20.26 11.69
CA PHE A 111 -5.36 -19.93 12.65
C PHE A 111 -6.71 -20.49 12.20
N ALA A 112 -7.49 -21.03 13.15
CA ALA A 112 -8.85 -21.51 12.89
C ALA A 112 -9.82 -20.39 12.49
N SER A 113 -9.49 -19.14 12.82
CA SER A 113 -10.28 -17.94 12.47
C SER A 113 -10.38 -17.65 10.97
N ALA A 114 -9.55 -18.31 10.15
CA ALA A 114 -9.61 -18.20 8.70
C ALA A 114 -10.68 -19.11 8.03
N ASN A 115 -11.50 -19.80 8.79
CA ASN A 115 -12.56 -20.65 8.24
C ASN A 115 -13.72 -19.80 7.70
N LEU A 116 -13.70 -19.56 6.41
CA LEU A 116 -14.68 -18.76 5.69
C LEU A 116 -15.48 -19.62 4.72
N ASN A 117 -16.71 -19.23 4.49
CA ASN A 117 -17.50 -19.69 3.38
C ASN A 117 -17.29 -18.71 2.20
N ILE A 118 -16.73 -19.20 1.10
CA ILE A 118 -16.43 -18.42 -0.09
C ILE A 118 -17.45 -18.72 -1.19
N GLU A 119 -17.96 -17.66 -1.81
CA GLU A 119 -18.82 -17.75 -2.99
C GLU A 119 -18.19 -16.94 -4.14
N VAL A 120 -17.93 -17.61 -5.25
CA VAL A 120 -17.38 -17.02 -6.47
C VAL A 120 -18.47 -17.01 -7.54
N MET A 121 -18.98 -15.83 -7.92
CA MET A 121 -20.04 -15.70 -8.91
C MET A 121 -19.49 -15.45 -10.32
N ALA A 122 -18.39 -14.68 -10.43
CA ALA A 122 -17.77 -14.31 -11.71
C ALA A 122 -16.24 -14.25 -11.58
N SER A 123 -15.57 -15.39 -11.67
CA SER A 123 -14.12 -15.53 -11.44
C SER A 123 -13.26 -14.59 -12.30
N GLU A 124 -13.68 -14.35 -13.54
CA GLU A 124 -12.94 -13.45 -14.47
C GLU A 124 -13.05 -11.95 -14.10
N SER A 125 -13.99 -11.60 -13.23
CA SER A 125 -14.24 -10.22 -12.82
C SER A 125 -13.64 -9.86 -11.47
N ILE A 126 -13.10 -10.84 -10.74
CA ILE A 126 -12.49 -10.64 -9.43
C ILE A 126 -11.13 -9.98 -9.62
N GLN A 127 -10.82 -8.96 -8.82
CA GLN A 127 -9.47 -8.39 -8.74
C GLN A 127 -8.48 -9.44 -8.25
N ASP A 128 -7.35 -9.59 -8.94
CA ASP A 128 -6.24 -10.39 -8.44
C ASP A 128 -5.70 -9.81 -7.11
N GLY A 129 -5.21 -10.69 -6.27
CA GLY A 129 -4.63 -10.30 -4.98
C GLY A 129 -5.10 -11.17 -3.82
N LEU A 130 -4.81 -10.70 -2.63
CA LEU A 130 -5.11 -11.33 -1.36
C LEU A 130 -6.11 -10.50 -0.57
N VAL A 131 -6.78 -11.09 0.40
CA VAL A 131 -7.75 -10.42 1.25
C VAL A 131 -7.23 -10.36 2.68
N LEU A 132 -6.95 -9.15 3.17
CA LEU A 132 -6.54 -8.85 4.54
C LEU A 132 -7.77 -8.44 5.35
N PHE A 133 -7.97 -9.02 6.53
CA PHE A 133 -8.94 -8.57 7.51
C PHE A 133 -8.43 -8.75 8.94
N SER A 134 -8.88 -7.88 9.85
CA SER A 134 -8.52 -7.91 11.27
C SER A 134 -9.70 -8.39 12.07
N GLN A 135 -9.52 -9.48 12.79
CA GLN A 135 -10.52 -10.02 13.73
C GLN A 135 -10.37 -9.36 15.09
N VAL A 136 -11.48 -8.97 15.68
CA VAL A 136 -11.56 -8.33 17.00
C VAL A 136 -12.10 -9.29 18.05
N SER A 137 -12.96 -10.21 17.63
CA SER A 137 -13.59 -11.22 18.49
C SER A 137 -13.78 -12.52 17.71
N PRO A 138 -13.60 -13.69 18.30
CA PRO A 138 -13.34 -13.95 19.73
C PRO A 138 -11.94 -13.58 20.23
N ASP A 139 -10.93 -13.60 19.34
CA ASP A 139 -9.54 -13.29 19.65
C ASP A 139 -9.01 -12.24 18.69
N PHE A 140 -8.13 -11.37 19.15
CA PHE A 140 -7.44 -10.43 18.27
C PHE A 140 -6.48 -11.18 17.36
N SER A 141 -6.72 -11.08 16.06
CA SER A 141 -5.82 -11.66 15.05
C SER A 141 -5.96 -10.94 13.72
N MET A 142 -4.92 -11.03 12.92
CA MET A 142 -4.92 -10.61 11.53
C MET A 142 -4.80 -11.84 10.65
N VAL A 143 -5.57 -11.87 9.57
CA VAL A 143 -5.59 -12.99 8.63
C VAL A 143 -5.54 -12.46 7.21
N ILE A 144 -4.78 -13.15 6.37
CA ILE A 144 -4.79 -12.95 4.92
C ILE A 144 -5.13 -14.28 4.24
N ILE A 145 -6.08 -14.21 3.33
CA ILE A 145 -6.51 -15.33 2.50
C ILE A 145 -6.34 -15.01 1.01
N ASP A 146 -6.33 -16.04 0.18
CA ASP A 146 -6.52 -15.89 -1.26
C ASP A 146 -8.02 -15.81 -1.63
N ASN A 147 -8.31 -15.66 -2.92
CA ASN A 147 -9.70 -15.60 -3.42
C ASN A 147 -10.48 -16.91 -3.27
N LEU A 148 -9.82 -18.01 -2.94
CA LEU A 148 -10.43 -19.32 -2.70
C LEU A 148 -10.64 -19.58 -1.20
N GLY A 149 -10.17 -18.68 -0.33
CA GLY A 149 -10.27 -18.79 1.12
C GLY A 149 -9.11 -19.56 1.77
N ASN A 150 -8.06 -19.91 1.02
CA ASN A 150 -6.87 -20.50 1.60
C ASN A 150 -6.13 -19.44 2.42
N GLN A 151 -5.78 -19.77 3.65
CA GLN A 151 -5.01 -18.88 4.51
C GLN A 151 -3.57 -18.78 4.01
N ILE A 152 -3.10 -17.55 3.82
CA ILE A 152 -1.76 -17.25 3.30
C ILE A 152 -0.83 -16.73 4.39
N TRP A 153 -1.35 -15.90 5.30
CA TRP A 153 -0.62 -15.24 6.36
C TRP A 153 -1.51 -15.09 7.61
N ASN A 154 -0.90 -15.08 8.79
CA ASN A 154 -1.60 -14.75 10.03
C ASN A 154 -0.67 -14.09 11.04
N SER A 155 -1.25 -13.29 11.95
CA SER A 155 -0.53 -12.71 13.08
C SER A 155 -1.48 -12.35 14.23
N GLU A 156 -0.97 -12.42 15.47
CA GLU A 156 -1.58 -11.90 16.69
C GLU A 156 -0.78 -10.72 17.27
N PHE A 157 0.17 -10.19 16.50
CA PHE A 157 1.15 -9.22 16.97
C PHE A 157 0.55 -7.83 17.23
N ALA A 158 -0.31 -7.37 16.33
CA ALA A 158 -0.97 -6.07 16.41
C ALA A 158 -2.40 -6.14 15.86
N TYR A 159 -3.24 -5.18 16.26
CA TYR A 159 -4.56 -4.97 15.66
C TYR A 159 -4.41 -3.96 14.52
N VAL A 160 -4.47 -4.40 13.27
CA VAL A 160 -4.37 -3.53 12.09
C VAL A 160 -5.74 -2.96 11.73
N ASN A 161 -5.84 -1.64 11.66
CA ASN A 161 -7.06 -0.92 11.31
C ASN A 161 -6.94 -0.17 9.97
N HIS A 162 -5.74 -0.02 9.44
CA HIS A 162 -5.49 0.65 8.18
C HIS A 162 -4.35 -0.02 7.40
N TRP A 163 -4.51 -0.06 6.10
CA TRP A 163 -3.52 -0.46 5.10
C TRP A 163 -3.47 0.63 4.01
N ASN A 164 -2.32 0.90 3.44
CA ASN A 164 -2.19 1.84 2.34
C ASN A 164 -1.69 1.18 1.05
N GLN A 165 -1.77 1.91 -0.03
CA GLN A 165 -1.38 1.48 -1.38
C GLN A 165 0.09 1.08 -1.55
N TYR A 166 0.94 1.33 -0.57
CA TYR A 166 2.36 0.94 -0.56
C TYR A 166 2.60 -0.33 0.26
N GLY A 167 1.56 -0.91 0.88
CA GLY A 167 1.66 -2.13 1.67
C GLY A 167 2.11 -1.91 3.12
N GLN A 168 2.00 -0.67 3.65
CA GLN A 168 2.22 -0.41 5.06
C GLN A 168 0.98 -0.81 5.88
N LEU A 169 1.21 -1.37 7.05
CA LEU A 169 0.18 -1.79 8.00
C LEU A 169 0.20 -0.89 9.24
N PHE A 170 -0.94 -0.31 9.57
CA PHE A 170 -1.10 0.57 10.71
C PHE A 170 -2.18 0.07 11.63
N GLY A 171 -1.99 0.30 12.94
CA GLY A 171 -2.95 -0.16 13.90
C GLY A 171 -2.56 0.12 15.33
N MET A 172 -2.89 -0.80 16.22
CA MET A 172 -2.66 -0.64 17.64
C MET A 172 -2.02 -1.90 18.25
N GLN A 173 -1.03 -1.68 19.12
CA GLN A 173 -0.44 -2.71 19.95
C GLN A 173 -0.33 -2.20 21.39
N ASN A 174 -0.85 -2.94 22.35
CA ASN A 174 -0.82 -2.59 23.78
C ASN A 174 -1.32 -1.15 24.07
N GLY A 175 -2.38 -0.71 23.37
CA GLY A 175 -2.99 0.63 23.54
C GLY A 175 -2.21 1.78 22.88
N ARG A 176 -1.15 1.49 22.15
CA ARG A 176 -0.36 2.47 21.39
C ARG A 176 -0.56 2.27 19.90
N GLY A 177 -0.58 3.36 19.15
CA GLY A 177 -0.59 3.35 17.69
C GLY A 177 0.76 2.86 17.14
N VAL A 178 0.70 1.99 16.12
CA VAL A 178 1.89 1.39 15.52
C VAL A 178 1.79 1.36 13.99
N GLU A 179 2.95 1.45 13.33
CA GLU A 179 3.20 0.84 12.04
C GLU A 179 3.94 -0.47 12.25
N VAL A 180 3.46 -1.53 11.60
CA VAL A 180 4.09 -2.86 11.64
C VAL A 180 4.30 -3.37 10.22
N ASN A 181 5.25 -4.28 10.04
CA ASN A 181 5.43 -4.98 8.77
C ASN A 181 4.82 -6.40 8.81
N PHE A 182 4.83 -7.08 7.67
CA PHE A 182 4.32 -8.46 7.55
C PHE A 182 5.21 -9.52 8.24
N TYR A 183 6.29 -9.11 8.90
CA TYR A 183 7.20 -9.97 9.67
C TYR A 183 7.06 -9.77 11.19
N ASP A 184 5.96 -9.08 11.63
CA ASP A 184 5.68 -8.77 13.03
C ASP A 184 6.74 -7.88 13.71
N GLU A 185 7.31 -6.95 12.95
CA GLU A 185 8.23 -5.95 13.46
C GLU A 185 7.55 -4.58 13.57
N ILE A 186 7.83 -3.86 14.66
CA ILE A 186 7.38 -2.48 14.82
C ILE A 186 8.33 -1.55 14.07
N ILE A 187 7.77 -0.84 13.10
CA ILE A 187 8.50 0.17 12.32
C ILE A 187 8.45 1.52 13.02
N TRP A 188 7.27 1.89 13.52
CA TRP A 188 7.06 3.12 14.29
C TRP A 188 5.99 2.93 15.35
N MET A 189 6.03 3.76 16.41
CA MET A 189 5.08 3.68 17.52
C MET A 189 4.85 5.06 18.15
N THR A 190 3.60 5.37 18.49
CA THR A 190 3.24 6.63 19.17
C THR A 190 4.03 6.85 20.46
N PRO A 191 4.19 8.11 20.92
CA PRO A 191 4.88 8.43 22.17
C PRO A 191 4.33 7.66 23.37
N ILE A 192 5.18 7.41 24.36
CA ILE A 192 4.76 6.74 25.60
C ILE A 192 3.76 7.63 26.34
N GLY A 193 2.61 7.06 26.74
CA GLY A 193 1.56 7.78 27.45
C GLY A 193 0.50 8.41 26.53
N THR A 194 0.64 8.28 25.21
CA THR A 194 -0.42 8.66 24.28
C THR A 194 -1.52 7.58 24.33
N GLU A 195 -2.71 7.95 24.74
CA GLU A 195 -3.91 7.16 24.52
C GLU A 195 -4.31 7.35 23.06
N ILE A 196 -4.34 6.27 22.28
CA ILE A 196 -4.80 6.32 20.89
C ILE A 196 -6.20 5.72 20.78
N ASP A 197 -7.02 6.29 19.91
CA ASP A 197 -8.28 5.66 19.54
C ASP A 197 -8.03 4.51 18.56
N ALA A 198 -8.73 3.41 18.74
CA ALA A 198 -8.51 2.19 17.96
C ALA A 198 -8.94 2.30 16.48
N HIS A 199 -9.55 3.42 16.07
CA HIS A 199 -10.17 3.52 14.75
C HIS A 199 -9.17 3.75 13.63
N GLU A 200 -8.22 4.68 13.77
CA GLU A 200 -7.29 4.95 12.68
C GLU A 200 -5.99 5.65 13.10
N ILE A 201 -4.90 5.16 12.58
CA ILE A 201 -3.58 5.79 12.54
C ILE A 201 -2.93 5.45 11.21
N LYS A 202 -2.13 6.36 10.63
CA LYS A 202 -1.40 6.14 9.38
C LYS A 202 -0.25 7.13 9.19
N GLN A 203 0.70 6.77 8.36
CA GLN A 203 1.70 7.69 7.85
C GLN A 203 1.07 8.57 6.77
N ILE A 204 1.37 9.86 6.78
CA ILE A 204 0.94 10.81 5.76
C ILE A 204 2.11 11.12 4.79
N PRO A 205 1.86 11.70 3.60
CA PRO A 205 2.86 11.84 2.55
C PRO A 205 4.13 12.64 2.90
N ASN A 206 4.11 13.45 3.96
CA ASN A 206 5.31 14.16 4.43
C ASN A 206 6.24 13.29 5.30
N GLY A 207 5.86 12.02 5.56
CA GLY A 207 6.59 11.06 6.39
C GLY A 207 6.12 11.00 7.85
N ASN A 208 5.39 11.99 8.33
CA ASN A 208 4.85 12.04 9.68
C ASN A 208 3.69 11.06 9.88
N TYR A 209 3.32 10.82 11.13
CA TYR A 209 2.20 9.95 11.48
C TYR A 209 1.03 10.78 11.98
N MET A 210 -0.16 10.43 11.54
CA MET A 210 -1.40 11.07 11.96
C MET A 210 -2.38 10.03 12.50
N GLY A 211 -3.10 10.37 13.58
CA GLY A 211 -4.02 9.42 14.22
C GLY A 211 -5.12 10.09 15.03
N ILE A 212 -6.10 9.30 15.43
CA ILE A 212 -7.24 9.72 16.24
C ILE A 212 -6.89 9.52 17.72
N VAL A 213 -7.09 10.56 18.54
CA VAL A 213 -6.78 10.57 19.96
C VAL A 213 -8.01 11.01 20.77
N PRO A 214 -8.42 10.30 21.84
CA PRO A 214 -9.50 10.75 22.68
C PRO A 214 -9.14 12.04 23.44
N GLU A 215 -10.12 12.90 23.58
CA GLU A 215 -10.04 14.15 24.34
C GLU A 215 -11.26 14.29 25.25
N TYR A 216 -11.09 14.84 26.45
CA TYR A 216 -12.16 14.90 27.45
C TYR A 216 -12.38 16.32 27.92
N GLN A 217 -13.64 16.75 27.96
CA GLN A 217 -14.05 18.05 28.48
C GLN A 217 -15.36 17.92 29.27
N LEU A 218 -15.54 18.75 30.32
CA LEU A 218 -16.84 18.86 30.96
C LEU A 218 -17.81 19.64 30.06
N GLY A 219 -19.00 19.12 29.90
CA GLY A 219 -20.09 19.70 29.15
C GLY A 219 -21.44 19.60 29.86
N PRO A 220 -22.48 20.22 29.32
CA PRO A 220 -23.82 20.14 29.90
C PRO A 220 -24.46 18.80 29.62
N ILE A 221 -25.42 18.41 30.47
CA ILE A 221 -26.38 17.34 30.14
C ILE A 221 -27.56 18.03 29.44
N PRO A 222 -27.75 17.83 28.12
CA PRO A 222 -28.84 18.48 27.39
C PRO A 222 -30.20 18.10 27.96
N MET A 223 -31.15 19.03 27.90
CA MET A 223 -32.53 18.76 28.32
C MET A 223 -33.19 17.76 27.36
N GLY A 224 -33.83 16.72 27.92
CA GLY A 224 -34.47 15.69 27.11
C GLY A 224 -35.20 14.65 27.94
N PRO A 225 -35.70 13.57 27.36
CA PRO A 225 -36.37 12.48 28.06
C PRO A 225 -35.53 11.82 29.16
N TRP A 226 -34.24 11.96 29.12
CA TRP A 226 -33.24 11.44 30.07
C TRP A 226 -33.01 12.35 31.28
N THR A 227 -33.46 13.58 31.28
CA THR A 227 -33.13 14.60 32.29
C THR A 227 -33.37 14.14 33.70
N GLU A 228 -34.58 13.60 33.99
CA GLU A 228 -34.95 13.10 35.32
C GLU A 228 -33.99 11.98 35.80
N SER A 229 -33.58 11.09 34.90
CA SER A 229 -32.65 10.00 35.22
C SER A 229 -31.27 10.52 35.65
N TYR A 230 -30.78 11.60 35.03
CA TYR A 230 -29.51 12.22 35.43
C TYR A 230 -29.65 13.02 36.72
N GLN A 231 -30.78 13.67 36.94
CA GLN A 231 -31.08 14.36 38.20
C GLN A 231 -31.17 13.40 39.39
N ASP A 232 -31.74 12.20 39.16
CA ASP A 232 -31.77 11.14 40.19
C ASP A 232 -30.36 10.62 40.53
N LEU A 233 -29.39 10.74 39.61
CA LEU A 233 -27.99 10.43 39.86
C LEU A 233 -27.21 11.57 40.53
N GLY A 234 -27.88 12.73 40.77
CA GLY A 234 -27.29 13.88 41.45
C GLY A 234 -26.74 14.98 40.58
N TYR A 235 -26.91 14.89 39.26
CA TYR A 235 -26.57 15.97 38.34
C TYR A 235 -27.66 17.07 38.32
N ILE A 236 -27.31 18.27 37.87
CA ILE A 236 -28.28 19.37 37.72
C ILE A 236 -29.16 19.14 36.50
N GLY A 237 -28.59 18.74 35.39
CA GLY A 237 -29.30 18.37 34.15
C GLY A 237 -30.13 19.50 33.57
N ASP A 238 -29.60 20.75 33.61
CA ASP A 238 -30.32 21.97 33.19
C ASP A 238 -30.03 22.35 31.72
N GLY A 239 -29.16 21.62 31.02
CA GLY A 239 -28.75 21.90 29.67
C GLY A 239 -27.68 23.01 29.55
N GLU A 240 -27.25 23.62 30.65
CA GLU A 240 -26.32 24.74 30.68
C GLU A 240 -25.08 24.48 31.53
N THR A 241 -25.23 23.80 32.66
CA THR A 241 -24.14 23.52 33.60
C THR A 241 -23.20 22.45 33.07
N ASN A 242 -21.89 22.79 32.93
CA ASN A 242 -20.85 21.86 32.52
C ASN A 242 -20.46 20.93 33.67
N GLU A 243 -21.11 19.81 33.78
CA GLU A 243 -21.00 18.87 34.91
C GLU A 243 -20.76 17.40 34.51
N PHE A 244 -20.90 17.07 33.22
CA PHE A 244 -20.77 15.71 32.71
C PHE A 244 -19.56 15.58 31.80
N THR A 245 -18.86 14.45 31.85
CA THR A 245 -17.68 14.22 30.98
C THR A 245 -18.13 13.90 29.57
N TRP A 246 -17.73 14.74 28.62
CA TRP A 246 -17.85 14.50 27.20
C TRP A 246 -16.51 14.00 26.66
N ARG A 247 -16.55 12.92 25.87
CA ARG A 247 -15.42 12.40 25.11
C ARG A 247 -15.53 12.89 23.68
N GLY A 248 -14.59 13.72 23.27
CA GLY A 248 -14.32 14.02 21.89
C GLY A 248 -13.17 13.15 21.37
N THR A 249 -12.98 13.19 20.07
CA THR A 249 -11.82 12.58 19.40
C THR A 249 -11.17 13.61 18.51
N LYS A 250 -9.93 13.97 18.80
CA LYS A 250 -9.11 14.92 18.04
C LYS A 250 -8.21 14.17 17.03
N ILE A 251 -7.76 14.86 15.99
CA ILE A 251 -6.75 14.38 15.05
C ILE A 251 -5.41 14.97 15.49
N VAL A 252 -4.38 14.13 15.57
CA VAL A 252 -3.02 14.52 15.99
C VAL A 252 -2.00 14.08 14.96
N GLU A 253 -1.02 14.93 14.65
CA GLU A 253 0.14 14.61 13.84
C GLU A 253 1.39 14.59 14.70
N TRP A 254 2.19 13.53 14.55
CA TRP A 254 3.50 13.38 15.19
C TRP A 254 4.61 13.36 14.13
N ASP A 255 5.69 14.08 14.44
CA ASP A 255 6.92 14.02 13.66
C ASP A 255 7.53 12.60 13.71
N GLU A 256 7.89 12.06 12.55
CA GLU A 256 8.33 10.65 12.42
C GLU A 256 9.61 10.34 13.23
N TYR A 257 10.51 11.33 13.43
CA TYR A 257 11.81 11.13 14.07
C TYR A 257 11.81 11.50 15.55
N THR A 258 11.16 12.61 15.92
CA THR A 258 11.14 13.12 17.29
C THR A 258 10.01 12.57 18.12
N ASN A 259 8.96 12.06 17.48
CA ASN A 259 7.68 11.68 18.08
C ASN A 259 6.98 12.85 18.82
N GLU A 260 7.30 14.10 18.51
CA GLU A 260 6.62 15.26 19.07
C GLU A 260 5.30 15.52 18.33
N GLU A 261 4.25 15.90 19.07
CA GLU A 261 3.01 16.41 18.49
C GLU A 261 3.31 17.77 17.83
N ILE A 262 3.11 17.88 16.52
CA ILE A 262 3.42 19.08 15.74
C ILE A 262 2.18 19.76 15.17
N TRP A 263 1.06 19.05 15.10
CA TRP A 263 -0.23 19.57 14.67
C TRP A 263 -1.35 18.78 15.34
N SER A 264 -2.44 19.46 15.71
CA SER A 264 -3.67 18.77 16.15
C SER A 264 -4.91 19.64 15.91
N TRP A 265 -6.03 18.97 15.66
CA TRP A 265 -7.34 19.59 15.48
C TRP A 265 -8.34 18.96 16.44
N SER A 266 -8.99 19.80 17.29
CA SER A 266 -9.94 19.36 18.31
C SER A 266 -11.37 19.74 17.96
N PRO A 267 -12.35 18.78 18.02
CA PRO A 267 -13.75 19.12 17.82
C PRO A 267 -14.30 20.08 18.87
N PHE A 268 -13.74 20.13 20.09
CA PHE A 268 -14.17 21.06 21.14
C PHE A 268 -13.86 22.53 20.82
N GLU A 269 -12.93 22.80 19.92
CA GLU A 269 -12.58 24.15 19.48
C GLU A 269 -13.45 24.67 18.32
N TYR A 270 -13.97 23.74 17.49
CA TYR A 270 -14.61 24.08 16.23
C TYR A 270 -16.09 23.70 16.15
N PHE A 271 -16.56 22.75 16.94
CA PHE A 271 -17.97 22.35 16.95
C PHE A 271 -18.68 22.95 18.16
N ASN A 272 -19.98 23.24 17.98
CA ASN A 272 -20.82 23.65 19.10
C ASN A 272 -21.25 22.40 19.88
N MET A 273 -21.09 22.42 21.21
CA MET A 273 -21.55 21.31 22.08
C MET A 273 -23.07 21.14 22.10
N ASN A 274 -23.84 22.07 21.52
CA ASN A 274 -25.27 21.86 21.27
C ASN A 274 -25.51 20.92 20.06
N ASP A 275 -24.51 20.72 19.22
CA ASP A 275 -24.53 19.71 18.18
C ASP A 275 -24.23 18.34 18.80
N TYR A 276 -25.24 17.60 19.14
CA TYR A 276 -25.14 16.25 19.67
C TYR A 276 -26.22 15.36 19.06
N ASP A 277 -25.92 14.06 18.99
CA ASP A 277 -26.88 13.10 18.51
C ASP A 277 -28.07 12.99 19.49
N SER A 278 -29.21 13.55 19.09
CA SER A 278 -30.47 13.49 19.82
C SER A 278 -31.35 12.31 19.44
N LEU A 279 -31.03 11.62 18.33
CA LEU A 279 -31.85 10.56 17.75
C LEU A 279 -31.40 9.17 18.20
N GLU A 280 -30.10 8.97 18.28
CA GLU A 280 -29.46 7.73 18.74
C GLU A 280 -28.52 7.91 19.91
N GLY A 281 -28.40 9.16 20.39
CA GLY A 281 -27.51 9.56 21.45
C GLY A 281 -27.64 8.70 22.70
N ARG A 282 -26.51 8.43 23.34
CA ARG A 282 -26.43 7.57 24.53
C ARG A 282 -26.95 8.23 25.81
N TRP A 283 -27.59 9.39 25.71
CA TRP A 283 -28.27 10.07 26.80
C TRP A 283 -29.44 9.26 27.38
N TRP A 284 -30.05 8.33 26.63
CA TRP A 284 -31.20 7.54 27.06
C TRP A 284 -30.91 6.61 28.24
N SER A 285 -29.64 6.19 28.39
CA SER A 285 -29.27 5.21 29.39
C SER A 285 -27.96 5.57 30.09
N PRO A 286 -28.00 6.47 31.07
CA PRO A 286 -26.81 6.95 31.78
C PRO A 286 -26.04 5.83 32.52
N ILE A 287 -26.70 4.71 32.86
CA ILE A 287 -26.11 3.63 33.66
C ILE A 287 -25.56 2.50 32.80
N ASN A 288 -26.16 2.24 31.62
CA ASN A 288 -25.83 1.07 30.78
C ASN A 288 -25.33 1.45 29.36
N GLY A 289 -25.21 2.72 29.05
CA GLY A 289 -25.17 3.18 27.68
C GLY A 289 -23.80 3.31 27.05
N SER A 290 -22.70 3.35 27.80
CA SER A 290 -21.40 3.50 27.21
C SER A 290 -20.44 2.40 27.66
N SER A 291 -19.69 1.87 26.73
CA SER A 291 -18.51 1.05 26.99
C SER A 291 -17.41 1.81 27.76
N TYR A 292 -17.55 3.14 27.89
CA TYR A 292 -16.65 4.05 28.56
C TYR A 292 -17.08 4.51 29.95
N GLY A 293 -18.16 3.92 30.53
CA GLY A 293 -18.71 4.30 31.84
C GLY A 293 -19.59 5.53 31.78
N MET A 294 -19.50 6.43 32.78
CA MET A 294 -20.28 7.69 32.87
C MET A 294 -19.65 8.78 31.99
N ILE A 295 -19.57 8.56 30.68
CA ILE A 295 -18.95 9.48 29.70
C ILE A 295 -19.88 9.54 28.50
N PHE A 296 -20.14 10.73 27.99
CA PHE A 296 -20.85 10.94 26.74
C PHE A 296 -19.87 10.90 25.55
N ASP A 297 -19.98 9.90 24.71
CA ASP A 297 -19.18 9.73 23.50
C ASP A 297 -19.73 10.61 22.38
N TRP A 298 -19.20 11.83 22.27
CA TRP A 298 -19.79 12.93 21.51
C TRP A 298 -19.66 12.79 20.00
N ASN A 299 -18.49 13.11 19.44
CA ASN A 299 -18.31 13.11 17.97
C ASN A 299 -17.91 11.75 17.42
N HIS A 300 -17.15 10.93 18.17
CA HIS A 300 -16.70 9.60 17.77
C HIS A 300 -16.10 9.60 16.37
N ALA A 301 -14.98 10.34 16.16
CA ALA A 301 -14.29 10.27 14.89
C ALA A 301 -13.75 8.84 14.67
N ASN A 302 -14.06 8.25 13.52
CA ASN A 302 -13.76 6.85 13.21
C ASN A 302 -12.95 6.66 11.92
N ALA A 303 -12.70 7.72 11.19
CA ALA A 303 -11.84 7.75 10.03
C ALA A 303 -11.40 9.18 9.72
N PHE A 304 -10.24 9.33 9.10
CA PHE A 304 -9.83 10.57 8.48
C PHE A 304 -9.09 10.30 7.17
N HIS A 305 -9.05 11.28 6.29
CA HIS A 305 -8.21 11.26 5.08
C HIS A 305 -7.40 12.53 5.00
N PHE A 306 -6.08 12.40 4.75
CA PHE A 306 -5.18 13.51 4.49
C PHE A 306 -4.96 13.62 2.99
N ASP A 307 -5.45 14.70 2.40
CA ASP A 307 -5.24 15.04 0.99
C ASP A 307 -4.05 15.99 0.86
N SER A 308 -2.92 15.46 0.39
CA SER A 308 -1.70 16.25 0.19
C SER A 308 -1.77 17.20 -1.02
N LEU A 309 -2.63 16.92 -1.99
CA LEU A 309 -2.77 17.76 -3.19
C LEU A 309 -3.49 19.06 -2.86
N GLU A 310 -4.56 18.99 -2.08
CA GLU A 310 -5.32 20.16 -1.64
C GLU A 310 -4.85 20.71 -0.29
N SER A 311 -3.95 20.00 0.43
CA SER A 311 -3.57 20.31 1.82
C SER A 311 -4.78 20.39 2.74
N MET A 312 -5.56 19.30 2.77
CA MET A 312 -6.81 19.20 3.54
C MET A 312 -6.84 17.92 4.37
N VAL A 313 -7.53 17.98 5.50
CA VAL A 313 -7.90 16.82 6.32
C VAL A 313 -9.40 16.67 6.32
N TYR A 314 -9.87 15.49 5.95
CA TYR A 314 -11.28 15.10 6.01
C TYR A 314 -11.51 14.21 7.21
N ILE A 315 -12.50 14.49 8.03
CA ILE A 315 -12.75 13.81 9.31
C ILE A 315 -14.17 13.28 9.32
N SER A 316 -14.34 11.98 9.58
CA SER A 316 -15.63 11.34 9.74
C SER A 316 -16.02 11.29 11.21
N SER A 317 -17.00 12.06 11.62
CA SER A 317 -17.61 12.06 12.96
C SER A 317 -18.88 11.22 12.95
N ARG A 318 -18.78 9.96 13.41
CA ARG A 318 -19.84 8.94 13.35
C ARG A 318 -21.12 9.39 14.07
N ASN A 319 -21.00 9.79 15.33
CA ASN A 319 -22.15 10.10 16.16
C ASN A 319 -22.85 11.42 15.76
N LEU A 320 -22.17 12.26 15.00
CA LEU A 320 -22.75 13.47 14.43
C LEU A 320 -23.24 13.25 12.98
N SER A 321 -23.11 12.03 12.44
CA SER A 321 -23.38 11.76 11.02
C SER A 321 -22.77 12.84 10.10
N ARG A 322 -21.52 13.24 10.38
CA ARG A 322 -20.86 14.40 9.79
C ARG A 322 -19.50 14.05 9.19
N ILE A 323 -19.22 14.60 8.03
CA ILE A 323 -17.89 14.65 7.43
C ILE A 323 -17.44 16.11 7.42
N THR A 324 -16.25 16.38 7.93
CA THR A 324 -15.71 17.75 8.07
C THR A 324 -14.44 17.86 7.22
N LYS A 325 -14.33 18.95 6.42
CA LYS A 325 -13.11 19.32 5.68
C LYS A 325 -12.41 20.47 6.41
N VAL A 326 -11.13 20.25 6.72
CA VAL A 326 -10.28 21.19 7.48
C VAL A 326 -9.03 21.50 6.67
N SER A 327 -8.63 22.79 6.60
CA SER A 327 -7.37 23.17 5.95
C SER A 327 -6.16 22.80 6.80
N TYR A 328 -5.11 22.30 6.13
CA TYR A 328 -3.85 21.94 6.74
C TYR A 328 -2.73 22.83 6.17
N PRO A 329 -1.83 23.41 6.99
CA PRO A 329 -1.81 23.32 8.47
C PRO A 329 -2.65 24.37 9.21
N ASP A 330 -3.51 25.15 8.51
CA ASP A 330 -4.10 26.40 9.01
C ASP A 330 -5.30 26.22 9.94
N TYR A 331 -5.79 24.97 10.16
CA TYR A 331 -6.90 24.60 11.06
C TYR A 331 -8.29 25.15 10.68
N ASN A 332 -8.45 25.83 9.53
CA ASN A 332 -9.74 26.40 9.17
C ASN A 332 -10.75 25.30 8.82
N LEU A 333 -11.92 25.34 9.43
CA LEU A 333 -13.05 24.54 9.00
C LEU A 333 -13.54 25.10 7.66
N VAL A 334 -13.44 24.29 6.59
CA VAL A 334 -13.87 24.68 5.24
C VAL A 334 -15.36 24.43 5.08
N TRP A 335 -15.82 23.23 5.42
CA TRP A 335 -17.23 22.87 5.45
C TRP A 335 -17.49 21.63 6.32
N ASN A 336 -18.74 21.51 6.75
CA ASN A 336 -19.35 20.29 7.27
C ASN A 336 -20.33 19.74 6.26
N MET A 337 -20.41 18.41 6.13
CA MET A 337 -21.36 17.66 5.33
C MET A 337 -22.14 16.72 6.24
N GLY A 338 -23.45 16.69 6.14
CA GLY A 338 -24.28 15.84 7.00
C GLY A 338 -25.77 16.12 6.86
N PRO A 339 -26.61 15.53 7.74
CA PRO A 339 -28.05 15.78 7.75
C PRO A 339 -28.40 17.24 7.96
N PRO A 340 -29.58 17.69 7.50
CA PRO A 340 -30.06 19.07 7.72
C PRO A 340 -30.35 19.35 9.21
N GLY A 341 -30.28 20.64 9.60
CA GLY A 341 -30.45 21.08 10.98
C GLY A 341 -31.77 20.71 11.65
N GLU A 342 -32.82 20.44 10.88
CA GLU A 342 -34.12 19.96 11.41
C GLU A 342 -34.00 18.62 12.16
N PHE A 343 -32.94 17.86 11.92
CA PHE A 343 -32.62 16.63 12.65
C PHE A 343 -31.68 16.84 13.86
N GLY A 344 -31.37 18.08 14.20
CA GLY A 344 -30.53 18.43 15.37
C GLY A 344 -29.03 18.31 15.16
N TYR A 345 -28.55 18.22 13.89
CA TYR A 345 -27.13 18.07 13.55
C TYR A 345 -26.44 19.34 13.06
N GLY A 346 -27.00 20.50 13.29
CA GLY A 346 -26.46 21.80 12.88
C GLY A 346 -27.01 22.32 11.56
N ASP A 347 -27.07 23.65 11.43
CA ASP A 347 -27.69 24.33 10.28
C ASP A 347 -26.72 24.58 9.12
N GLU A 348 -25.43 24.29 9.28
CA GLU A 348 -24.35 24.70 8.38
C GLU A 348 -23.79 23.55 7.50
N ASN A 349 -24.50 22.42 7.40
CA ASN A 349 -24.05 21.31 6.59
C ASN A 349 -24.32 21.55 5.10
N ILE A 350 -23.34 21.20 4.25
CA ILE A 350 -23.54 21.05 2.81
C ILE A 350 -24.09 19.65 2.50
N CYS A 351 -24.60 19.43 1.27
CA CYS A 351 -25.04 18.12 0.76
C CYS A 351 -26.09 17.45 1.69
N THR A 352 -26.97 18.24 2.27
CA THR A 352 -27.96 17.79 3.25
C THR A 352 -29.00 16.82 2.68
N ASP A 353 -29.09 16.72 1.37
CA ASP A 353 -29.95 15.78 0.63
C ASP A 353 -29.40 14.34 0.56
N LEU A 354 -28.14 14.12 0.91
CA LEU A 354 -27.56 12.76 0.95
C LEU A 354 -28.11 11.93 2.09
N LEU A 355 -28.42 12.55 3.24
CA LEU A 355 -29.07 11.91 4.40
C LEU A 355 -28.39 10.62 4.87
N PHE A 356 -27.05 10.58 4.84
CA PHE A 356 -26.27 9.47 5.38
C PHE A 356 -26.23 9.51 6.90
N SER A 357 -25.92 8.37 7.53
CA SER A 357 -25.85 8.30 9.01
C SER A 357 -24.85 7.29 9.53
N CYS A 358 -24.14 7.69 10.59
CA CYS A 358 -23.17 6.86 11.31
C CYS A 358 -22.06 6.27 10.44
N GLN A 359 -21.66 6.96 9.40
CA GLN A 359 -20.73 6.53 8.36
C GLN A 359 -19.33 6.13 8.90
N HIS A 360 -18.63 5.28 8.12
CA HIS A 360 -17.26 4.82 8.39
C HIS A 360 -16.39 4.92 7.14
N HIS A 361 -15.07 4.82 7.35
CA HIS A 361 -14.04 4.59 6.32
C HIS A 361 -14.13 5.55 5.14
N ILE A 362 -13.96 6.85 5.40
CA ILE A 362 -13.91 7.86 4.34
C ILE A 362 -12.58 7.84 3.60
N GLN A 363 -12.61 8.08 2.29
CA GLN A 363 -11.44 8.19 1.42
C GLN A 363 -11.69 9.26 0.36
N ILE A 364 -10.65 10.03 0.03
CA ILE A 364 -10.64 10.85 -1.18
C ILE A 364 -9.89 10.06 -2.25
N LEU A 365 -10.54 9.82 -3.36
CA LEU A 365 -9.97 9.14 -4.53
C LEU A 365 -9.09 10.11 -5.32
N GLU A 366 -8.18 9.60 -6.15
CA GLU A 366 -7.26 10.41 -6.96
C GLU A 366 -7.95 11.47 -7.85
N ASN A 367 -9.20 11.24 -8.21
CA ASN A 367 -10.00 12.18 -9.00
C ASN A 367 -10.80 13.19 -8.15
N GLY A 368 -10.58 13.22 -6.83
CA GLY A 368 -11.25 14.08 -5.86
C GLY A 368 -12.63 13.62 -5.40
N ASP A 369 -13.13 12.47 -5.86
CA ASP A 369 -14.39 11.92 -5.36
C ASP A 369 -14.24 11.41 -3.94
N LEU A 370 -15.24 11.61 -3.10
CA LEU A 370 -15.32 11.07 -1.74
C LEU A 370 -16.01 9.70 -1.78
N LEU A 371 -15.35 8.68 -1.23
CA LEU A 371 -15.86 7.32 -1.08
C LEU A 371 -16.00 6.98 0.40
N PHE A 372 -17.16 6.45 0.81
CA PHE A 372 -17.40 6.07 2.20
C PHE A 372 -18.46 4.98 2.36
N PHE A 373 -18.43 4.34 3.51
CA PHE A 373 -19.40 3.35 3.96
C PHE A 373 -20.45 4.06 4.84
N ASP A 374 -21.66 4.25 4.31
CA ASP A 374 -22.83 4.79 5.02
C ASP A 374 -23.54 3.65 5.75
N ASN A 375 -23.43 3.58 7.07
CA ASN A 375 -24.11 2.55 7.85
C ASN A 375 -25.63 2.64 7.75
N GLY A 376 -26.17 3.83 7.44
CA GLY A 376 -27.60 4.03 7.20
C GLY A 376 -28.48 3.77 8.43
N LYS A 377 -27.94 3.96 9.63
CA LYS A 377 -28.61 3.62 10.88
C LYS A 377 -29.91 4.39 11.11
N LEU A 378 -30.00 5.61 10.55
CA LEU A 378 -31.18 6.47 10.60
C LEU A 378 -31.92 6.52 9.24
N SER A 379 -31.65 5.61 8.31
CA SER A 379 -32.21 5.69 6.97
C SER A 379 -33.75 5.49 6.93
N GLU A 380 -34.34 4.77 7.89
CA GLU A 380 -35.80 4.72 8.03
C GLU A 380 -36.39 6.11 8.31
N LEU A 381 -35.71 6.92 9.12
CA LEU A 381 -36.15 8.27 9.46
C LEU A 381 -35.82 9.27 8.33
N PHE A 382 -34.63 9.20 7.78
CA PHE A 382 -34.11 10.17 6.83
C PHE A 382 -34.59 9.94 5.40
N LEU A 383 -34.59 8.68 4.96
CA LEU A 383 -34.88 8.28 3.59
C LEU A 383 -36.22 7.56 3.45
N ASN A 384 -36.94 7.35 4.59
CA ASN A 384 -38.19 6.61 4.64
C ASN A 384 -38.03 5.16 4.12
N ASP A 385 -36.87 4.56 4.36
CA ASP A 385 -36.60 3.14 4.07
C ASP A 385 -37.52 2.25 4.91
N SER A 386 -37.86 1.06 4.42
CA SER A 386 -38.71 0.12 5.15
C SER A 386 -37.99 -0.55 6.35
N PHE A 387 -36.67 -0.50 6.37
CA PHE A 387 -35.75 -0.99 7.39
C PHE A 387 -34.42 -0.21 7.27
N PRO A 388 -33.56 -0.20 8.31
CA PRO A 388 -32.26 0.44 8.23
C PRO A 388 -31.44 -0.16 7.09
N THR A 389 -30.94 0.68 6.20
CA THR A 389 -30.25 0.25 4.97
C THR A 389 -28.86 0.85 4.87
N THR A 390 -27.86 -0.02 4.80
CA THR A 390 -26.46 0.36 4.56
C THR A 390 -26.21 0.62 3.08
N ARG A 391 -25.41 1.68 2.79
CA ARG A 391 -25.03 2.05 1.43
C ARG A 391 -23.52 2.24 1.35
N VAL A 392 -22.95 1.89 0.23
CA VAL A 392 -21.63 2.40 -0.17
C VAL A 392 -21.84 3.56 -1.12
N ARG A 393 -21.22 4.69 -0.83
CA ARG A 393 -21.44 5.92 -1.60
C ARG A 393 -20.12 6.48 -2.13
N ARG A 394 -20.11 6.78 -3.43
CA ARG A 394 -19.10 7.60 -4.09
C ARG A 394 -19.76 8.86 -4.56
N ILE A 395 -19.31 10.00 -4.06
CA ILE A 395 -19.90 11.31 -4.35
C ILE A 395 -18.81 12.28 -4.79
N ARG A 396 -19.23 13.31 -5.48
CA ARG A 396 -18.38 14.46 -5.83
C ARG A 396 -18.92 15.71 -5.16
N VAL A 397 -18.06 16.38 -4.42
CA VAL A 397 -18.36 17.72 -3.89
C VAL A 397 -18.05 18.74 -4.98
N VAL A 398 -19.03 19.58 -5.29
CA VAL A 398 -18.94 20.61 -6.34
C VAL A 398 -18.97 21.99 -5.68
N ASP A 399 -17.95 22.80 -6.00
CA ASP A 399 -17.79 24.19 -5.50
C ASP A 399 -17.95 24.32 -3.96
N ASP A 400 -17.54 23.29 -3.20
CA ASP A 400 -17.67 23.20 -1.74
C ASP A 400 -19.11 23.50 -1.23
N SER A 401 -20.15 23.18 -2.00
CA SER A 401 -21.53 23.59 -1.70
C SER A 401 -22.60 22.52 -1.91
N TYR A 402 -22.48 21.69 -2.91
CA TYR A 402 -23.45 20.61 -3.17
C TYR A 402 -22.75 19.34 -3.63
N CYS A 403 -23.46 18.20 -3.63
CA CYS A 403 -22.91 16.91 -3.99
C CYS A 403 -23.63 16.28 -5.18
N GLU A 404 -22.83 15.59 -6.00
CA GLU A 404 -23.32 14.70 -7.05
C GLU A 404 -23.02 13.25 -6.64
N THR A 405 -24.04 12.38 -6.66
CA THR A 405 -23.83 10.95 -6.49
C THR A 405 -23.23 10.36 -7.76
N ILE A 406 -22.00 9.88 -7.70
CA ILE A 406 -21.29 9.25 -8.82
C ILE A 406 -21.63 7.76 -8.90
N TRP A 407 -21.68 7.10 -7.75
CA TRP A 407 -22.04 5.70 -7.64
C TRP A 407 -22.57 5.41 -6.24
N GLU A 408 -23.55 4.52 -6.15
CA GLU A 408 -24.12 4.09 -4.88
C GLU A 408 -24.51 2.62 -4.98
N TYR A 409 -24.30 1.86 -3.92
CA TYR A 409 -24.73 0.47 -3.80
C TYR A 409 -25.43 0.27 -2.48
N GLU A 410 -26.70 -0.17 -2.52
CA GLU A 410 -27.46 -0.55 -1.36
C GLU A 410 -27.16 -2.02 -1.02
N LEU A 411 -26.77 -2.27 0.23
CA LEU A 411 -26.60 -3.64 0.71
C LEU A 411 -27.97 -4.27 0.97
N PRO A 412 -28.13 -5.57 0.68
CA PRO A 412 -29.31 -6.33 1.09
C PRO A 412 -29.56 -6.23 2.59
N GLN A 413 -30.81 -6.36 3.02
CA GLN A 413 -31.22 -6.22 4.43
C GLN A 413 -30.41 -7.14 5.37
N GLU A 414 -30.14 -8.37 4.95
CA GLU A 414 -29.35 -9.35 5.70
C GLU A 414 -27.89 -8.94 5.90
N LEU A 415 -27.40 -7.99 5.10
CA LEU A 415 -26.05 -7.42 5.17
C LEU A 415 -26.03 -6.01 5.77
N TYR A 416 -27.12 -5.56 6.40
CA TYR A 416 -27.17 -4.28 7.09
C TYR A 416 -26.03 -4.14 8.09
N GLY A 417 -25.18 -3.15 7.94
CA GLY A 417 -24.02 -2.89 8.77
C GLY A 417 -24.31 -1.90 9.88
N HIS A 418 -24.82 -2.35 11.03
CA HIS A 418 -25.13 -1.51 12.19
C HIS A 418 -23.95 -0.65 12.67
N SER A 419 -22.74 -1.17 12.60
CA SER A 419 -21.50 -0.52 13.04
C SER A 419 -20.33 -1.05 12.23
N TRP A 420 -19.18 -0.34 12.32
CA TRP A 420 -17.99 -0.64 11.54
C TRP A 420 -18.27 -0.63 10.03
N GLY A 421 -17.41 -1.25 9.24
CA GLY A 421 -17.57 -1.29 7.81
C GLY A 421 -16.45 -0.56 7.08
N SER A 422 -16.13 -1.03 5.89
CA SER A 422 -15.13 -0.40 5.01
C SER A 422 -15.49 -0.60 3.55
N VAL A 423 -14.91 0.25 2.71
CA VAL A 423 -14.96 0.14 1.25
C VAL A 423 -13.60 0.51 0.66
N GLN A 424 -13.19 -0.17 -0.39
CA GLN A 424 -11.99 0.13 -1.18
C GLN A 424 -12.38 0.09 -2.66
N LEU A 425 -11.99 1.13 -3.41
CA LEU A 425 -12.06 1.08 -4.87
C LEU A 425 -10.83 0.34 -5.39
N LEU A 426 -11.05 -0.71 -6.17
CA LEU A 426 -10.00 -1.56 -6.73
C LEU A 426 -9.53 -1.05 -8.10
N GLU A 427 -8.36 -1.52 -8.54
CA GLU A 427 -7.76 -1.12 -9.82
C GLU A 427 -8.60 -1.53 -11.04
N ASN A 428 -9.31 -2.67 -10.97
CA ASN A 428 -10.24 -3.11 -12.01
C ASN A 428 -11.57 -2.33 -12.02
N GLY A 429 -11.76 -1.41 -11.06
CA GLY A 429 -12.96 -0.59 -10.89
C GLY A 429 -14.01 -1.19 -9.96
N ASN A 430 -13.82 -2.40 -9.46
CA ASN A 430 -14.71 -3.02 -8.48
C ASN A 430 -14.60 -2.31 -7.12
N TYR A 431 -15.61 -2.52 -6.29
CA TYR A 431 -15.66 -2.06 -4.91
C TYR A 431 -15.52 -3.25 -3.97
N PHE A 432 -14.48 -3.25 -3.13
CA PHE A 432 -14.29 -4.25 -2.09
C PHE A 432 -14.91 -3.71 -0.79
N ILE A 433 -15.89 -4.41 -0.26
CA ILE A 433 -16.76 -3.94 0.83
C ILE A 433 -16.66 -4.92 1.99
N TYR A 434 -16.46 -4.40 3.19
CA TYR A 434 -16.68 -5.14 4.43
C TYR A 434 -17.92 -4.61 5.13
N THR A 435 -18.80 -5.52 5.59
CA THR A 435 -19.93 -5.22 6.45
C THR A 435 -19.96 -6.16 7.66
N HIS A 436 -20.30 -5.59 8.83
CA HIS A 436 -20.42 -6.36 10.06
C HIS A 436 -21.76 -7.17 10.14
N GLY A 437 -22.71 -6.87 9.27
CA GLY A 437 -24.07 -7.43 9.34
C GLY A 437 -24.93 -6.75 10.42
N SER A 438 -26.10 -7.30 10.72
CA SER A 438 -27.13 -6.67 11.58
C SER A 438 -26.76 -6.55 13.07
N GLY A 439 -25.54 -6.92 13.46
CA GLY A 439 -25.03 -6.77 14.83
C GLY A 439 -25.32 -7.98 15.74
N TYR A 440 -24.89 -7.85 16.99
CA TYR A 440 -24.92 -8.92 18.00
C TYR A 440 -26.30 -9.55 18.27
N GLN A 441 -27.38 -8.93 17.83
CA GLN A 441 -28.73 -9.32 18.24
C GLN A 441 -29.33 -10.47 17.41
N ASP A 442 -28.91 -10.62 16.13
CA ASP A 442 -29.56 -11.54 15.20
C ASP A 442 -28.64 -12.65 14.65
N GLY A 443 -27.48 -12.86 15.27
CA GLY A 443 -26.51 -13.86 14.78
C GLY A 443 -25.86 -13.45 13.43
N SER A 444 -25.72 -12.15 13.23
CA SER A 444 -25.10 -11.57 12.02
C SER A 444 -23.68 -12.07 11.81
N ILE A 445 -23.31 -12.15 10.56
CA ILE A 445 -22.06 -12.73 10.10
C ILE A 445 -21.28 -11.65 9.37
N CYS A 446 -20.06 -11.40 9.81
CA CYS A 446 -19.12 -10.53 9.09
C CYS A 446 -18.96 -11.02 7.65
N THR A 447 -19.11 -10.11 6.70
CA THR A 447 -19.11 -10.44 5.28
C THR A 447 -18.21 -9.47 4.51
N LEU A 448 -17.40 -10.04 3.63
CA LEU A 448 -16.61 -9.33 2.62
C LEU A 448 -17.27 -9.54 1.27
N LEU A 449 -17.32 -8.49 0.47
CA LEU A 449 -17.95 -8.49 -0.85
C LEU A 449 -17.02 -7.84 -1.85
N GLU A 450 -17.00 -8.34 -3.08
CA GLU A 450 -16.47 -7.62 -4.24
C GLU A 450 -17.62 -7.40 -5.22
N VAL A 451 -17.88 -6.11 -5.53
CA VAL A 451 -19.03 -5.67 -6.33
C VAL A 451 -18.53 -4.90 -7.53
N SER A 452 -19.02 -5.23 -8.72
CA SER A 452 -18.62 -4.56 -9.96
C SER A 452 -19.17 -3.11 -10.04
N PRO A 453 -18.64 -2.26 -10.94
CA PRO A 453 -19.21 -0.93 -11.23
C PRO A 453 -20.70 -0.99 -11.63
N GLU A 454 -21.16 -2.08 -12.25
CA GLU A 454 -22.53 -2.34 -12.64
C GLU A 454 -23.41 -2.83 -11.49
N LYS A 455 -22.84 -2.89 -10.26
CA LYS A 455 -23.51 -3.32 -9.03
C LYS A 455 -23.81 -4.82 -8.99
N GLU A 456 -23.03 -5.64 -9.69
CA GLU A 456 -23.12 -7.08 -9.63
C GLU A 456 -22.15 -7.63 -8.58
N LEU A 457 -22.63 -8.52 -7.71
CA LEU A 457 -21.79 -9.23 -6.74
C LEU A 457 -20.96 -10.28 -7.51
N VAL A 458 -19.62 -10.15 -7.48
CA VAL A 458 -18.72 -11.06 -8.19
C VAL A 458 -18.03 -12.06 -7.27
N TRP A 459 -17.85 -11.69 -5.99
CA TRP A 459 -17.24 -12.54 -4.98
C TRP A 459 -17.74 -12.17 -3.57
N SER A 460 -17.84 -13.16 -2.70
CA SER A 460 -18.09 -12.92 -1.29
C SER A 460 -17.40 -13.94 -0.37
N ALA A 461 -17.11 -13.49 0.85
CA ALA A 461 -16.65 -14.34 1.94
C ALA A 461 -17.38 -13.98 3.23
N ASN A 462 -17.89 -14.98 3.93
CA ASN A 462 -18.49 -14.79 5.23
C ASN A 462 -17.90 -15.74 6.26
N HIS A 463 -17.87 -15.31 7.51
CA HIS A 463 -17.39 -16.13 8.60
C HIS A 463 -18.36 -17.26 8.93
N THR A 464 -17.85 -18.46 9.19
CA THR A 464 -18.70 -19.63 9.52
C THR A 464 -19.16 -19.65 10.97
N ILE A 465 -18.54 -18.85 11.85
CA ILE A 465 -18.85 -18.76 13.27
C ILE A 465 -19.68 -17.50 13.53
N PRO A 466 -20.90 -17.60 14.05
CA PRO A 466 -21.70 -16.45 14.46
C PRO A 466 -20.99 -15.63 15.53
N PHE A 467 -21.28 -14.32 15.57
CA PHE A 467 -20.71 -13.36 16.54
C PHE A 467 -19.20 -13.10 16.40
N SER A 468 -18.57 -13.51 15.31
CA SER A 468 -17.24 -13.02 14.95
C SER A 468 -17.33 -11.55 14.60
N VAL A 469 -16.31 -10.79 14.99
CA VAL A 469 -16.24 -9.35 14.77
C VAL A 469 -14.95 -9.03 14.06
N TRP A 470 -15.07 -8.42 12.87
CA TRP A 470 -13.96 -7.81 12.16
C TRP A 470 -14.12 -6.30 12.21
N TYR A 471 -13.03 -5.57 11.89
CA TYR A 471 -13.08 -4.11 11.85
C TYR A 471 -13.15 -3.57 10.43
N ARG A 472 -12.17 -3.93 9.60
CA ARG A 472 -12.09 -3.57 8.17
C ARG A 472 -11.56 -4.75 7.36
N GLY A 473 -11.80 -4.72 6.05
CA GLY A 473 -11.22 -5.65 5.08
C GLY A 473 -10.61 -4.90 3.91
N TYR A 474 -9.50 -5.42 3.38
CA TYR A 474 -8.76 -4.85 2.26
C TYR A 474 -8.37 -5.91 1.25
N LYS A 475 -8.37 -5.53 -0.02
CA LYS A 475 -7.76 -6.31 -1.11
C LYS A 475 -6.34 -5.79 -1.31
N ILE A 476 -5.35 -6.67 -1.22
CA ILE A 476 -3.93 -6.31 -1.26
C ILE A 476 -3.19 -7.11 -2.33
N PRO A 477 -2.15 -6.58 -3.00
CA PRO A 477 -1.40 -7.30 -4.03
C PRO A 477 -0.58 -8.49 -3.52
N SER A 478 0.13 -8.32 -2.40
CA SER A 478 1.02 -9.34 -1.82
C SER A 478 1.32 -9.08 -0.35
N ILE A 479 1.97 -10.05 0.31
CA ILE A 479 2.49 -9.92 1.69
C ILE A 479 3.97 -9.49 1.74
N HIS A 480 4.59 -9.20 0.59
CA HIS A 480 5.99 -8.80 0.49
C HIS A 480 6.14 -7.43 -0.16
N PRO A 481 5.63 -6.33 0.46
CA PRO A 481 5.66 -5.01 -0.15
C PRO A 481 7.07 -4.45 -0.33
N SER A 482 8.04 -4.98 0.40
CA SER A 482 9.45 -4.60 0.33
C SER A 482 10.32 -5.49 -0.57
N ALA A 483 9.72 -6.43 -1.30
CA ALA A 483 10.47 -7.35 -2.16
C ALA A 483 11.05 -6.62 -3.37
N PHE A 484 12.38 -6.50 -3.42
CA PHE A 484 13.11 -5.95 -4.56
C PHE A 484 14.51 -6.53 -4.64
N SER A 485 15.13 -6.45 -5.81
CA SER A 485 16.54 -6.79 -6.01
C SER A 485 17.28 -5.69 -6.77
N VAL A 486 18.60 -5.73 -6.69
CA VAL A 486 19.49 -4.84 -7.45
C VAL A 486 20.52 -5.69 -8.17
N ASP A 487 20.51 -5.63 -9.48
CA ASP A 487 21.45 -6.35 -10.32
C ASP A 487 22.49 -5.41 -10.89
N ILE A 488 23.76 -5.75 -10.71
CA ILE A 488 24.91 -5.01 -11.25
C ILE A 488 25.38 -5.70 -12.51
N ASP A 489 25.51 -4.94 -13.60
CA ASP A 489 26.07 -5.44 -14.86
C ASP A 489 27.61 -5.62 -14.79
N ARG A 490 28.12 -6.65 -15.46
CA ARG A 490 29.57 -6.94 -15.57
C ARG A 490 30.27 -7.20 -14.21
N TYR A 491 29.55 -7.70 -13.23
CA TYR A 491 30.13 -8.21 -12.00
C TYR A 491 30.71 -9.61 -12.28
N GLN A 492 32.04 -9.72 -12.26
CA GLN A 492 32.73 -10.92 -12.72
C GLN A 492 34.09 -11.11 -12.04
N THR A 493 34.63 -12.34 -12.14
CA THR A 493 35.98 -12.68 -11.69
C THR A 493 36.87 -12.93 -12.91
N ILE A 494 37.96 -12.19 -13.02
CA ILE A 494 38.93 -12.38 -14.10
C ILE A 494 40.30 -12.77 -13.56
N GLN A 495 41.05 -13.56 -14.36
CA GLN A 495 42.43 -13.93 -14.06
C GLN A 495 43.40 -12.94 -14.71
N ILE A 496 44.28 -12.36 -13.91
CA ILE A 496 45.39 -11.54 -14.37
C ILE A 496 46.69 -12.16 -13.89
N ASP A 497 47.47 -12.74 -14.81
CA ASP A 497 48.67 -13.51 -14.52
C ASP A 497 48.42 -14.64 -13.52
N THR A 498 48.86 -14.50 -12.28
CA THR A 498 48.71 -15.48 -11.21
C THR A 498 47.65 -15.08 -10.16
N SER A 499 47.00 -13.94 -10.34
CA SER A 499 46.05 -13.38 -9.40
C SER A 499 44.65 -13.33 -10.00
N SER A 500 43.62 -13.60 -9.15
CA SER A 500 42.24 -13.46 -9.47
C SER A 500 41.74 -12.12 -8.90
N ILE A 501 40.98 -11.33 -9.65
CA ILE A 501 40.29 -10.16 -9.18
C ILE A 501 38.79 -10.29 -9.46
N THR A 502 37.98 -9.91 -8.49
CA THR A 502 36.51 -9.93 -8.56
C THR A 502 35.97 -8.51 -8.42
N GLY A 503 35.10 -8.12 -9.34
CA GLY A 503 34.50 -6.79 -9.33
C GLY A 503 33.79 -6.45 -10.63
N ILE A 504 33.39 -5.20 -10.78
CA ILE A 504 32.81 -4.68 -12.03
C ILE A 504 33.97 -4.38 -12.98
N ILE A 505 34.04 -5.10 -14.10
CA ILE A 505 35.13 -4.96 -15.07
C ILE A 505 34.67 -4.03 -16.18
N LEU A 506 35.35 -2.87 -16.29
CA LEU A 506 35.12 -1.92 -17.36
C LEU A 506 36.06 -2.22 -18.56
N ASP A 507 35.56 -2.00 -19.76
CA ASP A 507 36.34 -2.05 -20.96
C ASP A 507 36.59 -0.63 -21.53
N GLU A 508 37.58 -0.48 -22.44
CA GLU A 508 37.93 0.80 -23.02
C GLU A 508 36.82 1.46 -23.83
N ASN A 509 35.85 0.66 -24.33
CA ASN A 509 34.77 1.13 -25.19
C ASN A 509 33.49 1.39 -24.40
N ASN A 510 33.31 0.75 -23.24
CA ASN A 510 32.15 0.92 -22.40
C ASN A 510 32.53 1.05 -20.90
N ARG A 511 32.58 2.30 -20.45
CA ARG A 511 32.93 2.68 -19.07
C ARG A 511 31.73 3.04 -18.21
N SER A 512 30.50 2.87 -18.71
CA SER A 512 29.31 3.17 -17.94
C SER A 512 29.12 2.13 -16.84
N LEU A 513 28.81 2.56 -15.63
CA LEU A 513 28.28 1.71 -14.57
C LEU A 513 26.78 1.53 -14.82
N ILE A 514 26.32 0.29 -14.79
CA ILE A 514 24.92 -0.05 -15.05
C ILE A 514 24.42 -0.92 -13.90
N PHE A 515 23.29 -0.52 -13.32
CA PHE A 515 22.56 -1.35 -12.36
C PHE A 515 21.05 -1.25 -12.59
N THR A 516 20.34 -2.31 -12.25
CA THR A 516 18.88 -2.41 -12.42
C THR A 516 18.22 -2.66 -11.08
N ILE A 517 17.23 -1.85 -10.72
CA ILE A 517 16.37 -2.03 -9.56
C ILE A 517 15.11 -2.75 -10.04
N ASN A 518 14.86 -3.95 -9.52
CA ASN A 518 13.71 -4.77 -9.87
C ASN A 518 12.69 -4.75 -8.72
N ASN A 519 11.47 -4.33 -8.99
CA ASN A 519 10.38 -4.33 -8.01
C ASN A 519 9.58 -5.63 -8.10
N HIS A 520 9.77 -6.55 -7.14
CA HIS A 520 9.06 -7.83 -7.07
C HIS A 520 7.84 -7.80 -6.12
N SER A 521 7.55 -6.64 -5.52
CA SER A 521 6.58 -6.56 -4.43
C SER A 521 5.11 -6.67 -4.84
N GLY A 522 4.78 -6.40 -6.09
CA GLY A 522 3.40 -6.23 -6.56
C GLY A 522 2.81 -4.84 -6.28
N TYR A 523 3.53 -3.96 -5.59
CA TYR A 523 3.13 -2.57 -5.28
C TYR A 523 3.94 -1.58 -6.12
N GLY A 524 3.28 -0.63 -6.78
CA GLY A 524 3.96 0.51 -7.38
C GLY A 524 4.46 1.45 -6.29
N GLN A 525 5.78 1.73 -6.24
CA GLN A 525 6.35 2.59 -5.19
C GLN A 525 7.63 3.29 -5.61
N PRO A 526 7.99 4.41 -4.93
CA PRO A 526 9.25 5.09 -5.16
C PRO A 526 10.42 4.36 -4.49
N TYR A 527 11.52 4.25 -5.22
CA TYR A 527 12.81 3.74 -4.76
C TYR A 527 13.83 4.87 -4.77
N SER A 528 14.44 5.16 -3.62
CA SER A 528 15.56 6.08 -3.51
C SER A 528 16.87 5.31 -3.59
N TYR A 529 17.82 5.85 -4.35
CA TYR A 529 19.15 5.29 -4.41
C TYR A 529 20.22 6.36 -4.28
N THR A 530 21.34 5.99 -3.66
CA THR A 530 22.54 6.83 -3.54
C THR A 530 23.75 6.05 -3.99
N LEU A 531 24.66 6.70 -4.71
CA LEU A 531 25.94 6.14 -5.09
C LEU A 531 27.06 7.06 -4.67
N ASN A 532 28.03 6.52 -3.96
CA ASN A 532 29.28 7.15 -3.59
C ASN A 532 30.44 6.38 -4.22
N ASP A 533 31.43 7.09 -4.73
CA ASP A 533 32.62 6.54 -5.39
C ASP A 533 33.88 7.09 -4.73
N GLU A 534 34.72 6.21 -4.17
CA GLU A 534 35.90 6.57 -3.40
C GLU A 534 36.88 7.47 -4.19
N ASN A 535 37.12 7.17 -5.47
CA ASN A 535 38.07 7.89 -6.33
C ASN A 535 37.40 8.89 -7.29
N GLY A 536 36.06 9.02 -7.21
CA GLY A 536 35.29 10.02 -7.95
C GLY A 536 35.25 9.80 -9.47
N TRP A 537 35.34 8.57 -9.96
CA TRP A 537 35.13 8.28 -11.38
C TRP A 537 33.70 8.59 -11.77
N TYR A 538 32.75 8.29 -10.88
CA TYR A 538 31.34 8.66 -11.00
C TYR A 538 31.02 9.77 -10.00
N SER A 539 30.23 10.74 -10.42
CA SER A 539 29.74 11.77 -9.50
C SER A 539 28.83 11.16 -8.43
N PHE A 540 28.86 11.71 -7.22
CA PHE A 540 27.86 11.38 -6.22
C PHE A 540 26.45 11.57 -6.79
N ILE A 541 25.59 10.59 -6.59
CA ILE A 541 24.20 10.59 -7.03
C ILE A 541 23.31 10.30 -5.85
N SER A 542 22.20 11.04 -5.78
CA SER A 542 21.08 10.76 -4.91
C SER A 542 19.82 11.07 -5.72
N ASP A 543 19.01 10.05 -6.00
CA ASP A 543 17.83 10.19 -6.85
C ASP A 543 16.72 9.23 -6.39
N THR A 544 15.51 9.45 -6.90
CA THR A 544 14.33 8.64 -6.60
C THR A 544 13.57 8.33 -7.87
N VAL A 545 13.22 7.07 -8.07
CA VAL A 545 12.45 6.59 -9.22
C VAL A 545 11.21 5.83 -8.74
N PHE A 546 10.08 6.07 -9.37
CA PHE A 546 8.89 5.27 -9.16
C PHE A 546 8.91 4.04 -10.07
N ILE A 547 8.70 2.84 -9.49
CA ILE A 547 8.72 1.57 -10.21
C ILE A 547 7.40 0.85 -9.91
N GLU A 548 6.64 0.53 -10.95
CA GLU A 548 5.42 -0.26 -10.82
C GLU A 548 5.70 -1.68 -10.31
N GLY A 549 4.68 -2.32 -9.71
CA GLY A 549 4.80 -3.70 -9.23
C GLY A 549 5.14 -4.66 -10.38
N GLY A 550 6.18 -5.48 -10.21
CA GLY A 550 6.68 -6.42 -11.23
C GLY A 550 7.49 -5.78 -12.37
N GLU A 551 7.77 -4.47 -12.30
CA GLU A 551 8.59 -3.75 -13.29
C GLU A 551 9.99 -3.46 -12.72
N ASN A 552 10.87 -2.91 -13.57
CA ASN A 552 12.23 -2.55 -13.18
C ASN A 552 12.65 -1.18 -13.72
N HIS A 553 13.75 -0.66 -13.19
CA HIS A 553 14.38 0.56 -13.66
C HIS A 553 15.90 0.39 -13.74
N THR A 554 16.47 0.63 -14.92
CA THR A 554 17.90 0.57 -15.14
C THR A 554 18.52 1.96 -15.06
N VAL A 555 19.54 2.09 -14.23
CA VAL A 555 20.36 3.31 -14.08
C VAL A 555 21.67 3.13 -14.82
N ILE A 556 22.01 4.10 -15.67
CA ILE A 556 23.24 4.12 -16.45
C ILE A 556 24.03 5.37 -16.11
N LEU A 557 25.23 5.19 -15.53
CA LEU A 557 26.10 6.26 -15.09
C LEU A 557 27.36 6.32 -15.94
N SER A 558 27.60 7.46 -16.57
CA SER A 558 28.86 7.72 -17.28
C SER A 558 29.91 8.28 -16.35
N PRO A 559 31.19 7.87 -16.47
CA PRO A 559 32.24 8.40 -15.63
C PRO A 559 32.57 9.86 -16.00
N THR A 560 32.95 10.65 -15.00
CA THR A 560 33.32 12.05 -15.16
C THR A 560 34.82 12.24 -15.33
N THR A 561 35.63 11.37 -14.72
CA THR A 561 37.12 11.43 -14.80
C THR A 561 37.73 10.03 -14.81
N PHE A 562 38.85 9.86 -15.48
CA PHE A 562 39.64 8.63 -15.52
C PHE A 562 41.14 9.00 -15.50
N ASP A 563 41.63 9.55 -14.39
CA ASP A 563 43.02 10.06 -14.31
C ASP A 563 43.99 8.97 -13.86
N GLY A 564 44.25 8.00 -14.74
CA GLY A 564 45.35 7.04 -14.55
C GLY A 564 45.21 6.05 -13.40
N ILE A 565 44.11 6.08 -12.67
CA ILE A 565 43.75 5.13 -11.59
C ILE A 565 43.16 3.88 -12.25
N THR A 566 43.52 2.69 -11.75
CA THR A 566 43.11 1.41 -12.33
C THR A 566 41.89 0.79 -11.63
N SER A 567 41.54 1.27 -10.44
CA SER A 567 40.40 0.77 -9.68
C SER A 567 39.77 1.84 -8.79
N THR A 568 38.52 1.68 -8.46
CA THR A 568 37.78 2.43 -7.44
C THR A 568 36.81 1.51 -6.73
N THR A 569 36.32 1.90 -5.56
CA THR A 569 35.26 1.22 -4.83
C THR A 569 34.02 2.10 -4.81
N ILE A 570 32.86 1.53 -5.13
CA ILE A 570 31.56 2.19 -5.03
C ILE A 570 30.75 1.63 -3.88
N GLU A 571 29.99 2.52 -3.23
CA GLU A 571 28.96 2.20 -2.27
C GLU A 571 27.60 2.59 -2.90
N LEU A 572 26.77 1.60 -3.17
CA LEU A 572 25.42 1.77 -3.70
C LEU A 572 24.41 1.41 -2.63
N SER A 573 23.55 2.36 -2.24
CA SER A 573 22.45 2.12 -1.33
C SER A 573 21.13 2.30 -2.07
N VAL A 574 20.24 1.33 -1.98
CA VAL A 574 18.91 1.35 -2.60
C VAL A 574 17.87 0.99 -1.55
N LYS A 575 16.76 1.72 -1.51
CA LYS A 575 15.65 1.43 -0.59
C LYS A 575 14.30 1.82 -1.18
N PRO A 576 13.23 1.05 -0.95
CA PRO A 576 11.87 1.52 -1.16
C PRO A 576 11.53 2.57 -0.09
N ASN A 577 10.92 3.69 -0.49
CA ASN A 577 10.74 4.83 0.41
C ASN A 577 9.80 4.56 1.58
N TYR A 578 8.81 3.70 1.38
CA TYR A 578 7.84 3.33 2.41
C TYR A 578 8.24 2.10 3.23
N HIS A 579 9.37 1.44 2.89
CA HIS A 579 9.90 0.26 3.57
C HIS A 579 11.41 0.40 3.79
N GLN A 580 11.82 1.50 4.43
CA GLN A 580 13.22 1.88 4.60
C GLN A 580 14.06 0.84 5.38
N TRP A 581 13.41 -0.04 6.14
CA TRP A 581 14.01 -1.14 6.88
C TRP A 581 14.56 -2.25 5.95
N SER A 582 14.08 -2.35 4.70
CA SER A 582 14.56 -3.31 3.68
C SER A 582 15.68 -2.77 2.79
N ARG A 583 16.36 -1.71 3.21
CA ARG A 583 17.47 -1.08 2.49
C ARG A 583 18.57 -2.09 2.16
N LEU A 584 19.04 -2.08 0.91
CA LEU A 584 20.22 -2.79 0.45
C LEU A 584 21.41 -1.84 0.36
N ASP A 585 22.50 -2.18 1.04
CA ASP A 585 23.79 -1.48 0.97
C ASP A 585 24.80 -2.41 0.32
N LEU A 586 25.24 -2.05 -0.90
CA LEU A 586 26.07 -2.85 -1.76
C LEU A 586 27.41 -2.16 -1.97
N VAL A 587 28.51 -2.93 -1.92
CA VAL A 587 29.85 -2.43 -2.11
C VAL A 587 30.54 -3.22 -3.21
N TYR A 588 31.04 -2.54 -4.24
CA TYR A 588 31.70 -3.18 -5.37
C TYR A 588 33.00 -2.47 -5.72
N ASP A 589 34.04 -3.27 -5.96
CA ASP A 589 35.24 -2.78 -6.63
C ASP A 589 35.03 -2.71 -8.13
N ILE A 590 35.45 -1.62 -8.73
CA ILE A 590 35.43 -1.39 -10.17
C ILE A 590 36.85 -1.33 -10.69
N PHE A 591 37.14 -2.10 -11.76
CA PHE A 591 38.44 -2.17 -12.37
C PHE A 591 38.40 -1.67 -13.82
N ASN A 592 39.27 -0.74 -14.17
CA ASN A 592 39.56 -0.29 -15.54
C ASN A 592 40.88 -0.92 -16.00
N ILE A 593 40.80 -2.00 -16.79
CA ILE A 593 41.98 -2.78 -17.18
C ILE A 593 42.19 -2.61 -18.67
N PRO A 594 43.14 -1.73 -19.11
CA PRO A 594 43.44 -1.54 -20.51
C PRO A 594 44.01 -2.82 -21.16
N GLY A 595 43.44 -3.23 -22.29
CA GLY A 595 43.91 -4.38 -23.08
C GLY A 595 43.43 -5.75 -22.66
N VAL A 596 42.64 -5.86 -21.63
CA VAL A 596 41.78 -7.06 -21.37
C VAL A 596 40.57 -6.92 -22.29
N LEU A 597 40.71 -7.44 -23.53
CA LEU A 597 39.54 -7.74 -24.33
C LEU A 597 38.71 -8.74 -23.51
N SER A 598 37.52 -8.38 -23.16
CA SER A 598 36.52 -9.35 -22.67
C SER A 598 36.32 -10.38 -23.79
N ASN A 599 37.04 -11.50 -23.73
CA ASN A 599 36.81 -12.66 -24.57
C ASN A 599 35.55 -13.40 -24.13
N VAL A 600 34.56 -12.66 -23.78
CA VAL A 600 33.20 -13.18 -23.68
C VAL A 600 32.49 -12.56 -24.87
N ASP A 601 32.38 -13.32 -25.96
CA ASP A 601 31.23 -13.25 -26.85
C ASP A 601 29.97 -13.57 -25.97
N LYS A 602 29.73 -12.82 -24.90
CA LYS A 602 28.39 -12.66 -24.37
C LYS A 602 27.63 -12.06 -25.56
N LYS A 603 26.83 -12.86 -26.24
CA LYS A 603 25.67 -12.38 -26.94
C LYS A 603 25.04 -11.39 -25.97
N ILE A 604 25.35 -10.11 -26.16
CA ILE A 604 24.50 -9.04 -25.68
C ILE A 604 23.19 -9.39 -26.35
N ILE A 605 22.28 -10.03 -25.63
CA ILE A 605 20.89 -10.07 -26.06
C ILE A 605 20.52 -8.62 -25.94
N PRO A 606 20.38 -7.89 -27.06
CA PRO A 606 20.07 -6.48 -27.00
C PRO A 606 18.78 -6.39 -26.18
N GLU A 607 18.76 -5.52 -25.18
CA GLU A 607 17.52 -5.25 -24.46
C GLU A 607 16.44 -5.07 -25.53
N PRO A 608 15.31 -5.83 -25.46
CA PRO A 608 14.32 -5.73 -26.52
C PRO A 608 13.77 -4.30 -26.58
N HIS A 609 13.36 -3.86 -27.75
CA HIS A 609 12.58 -2.62 -27.83
C HIS A 609 11.49 -2.62 -26.77
N LYS A 610 11.27 -1.50 -26.07
CA LYS A 610 10.31 -1.41 -24.97
C LYS A 610 9.48 -0.13 -25.08
N LEU A 611 8.18 -0.23 -24.83
CA LEU A 611 7.29 0.91 -24.64
C LEU A 611 6.93 1.00 -23.17
N PHE A 612 7.19 2.14 -22.54
CA PHE A 612 6.87 2.36 -21.13
C PHE A 612 5.48 2.93 -20.96
N GLN A 613 4.93 2.84 -19.74
CA GLN A 613 3.67 3.49 -19.40
C GLN A 613 3.83 5.00 -19.55
N ASN A 614 2.80 5.66 -20.10
CA ASN A 614 2.80 7.11 -20.19
C ASN A 614 2.68 7.75 -18.82
N TYR A 615 3.29 8.92 -18.64
CA TYR A 615 3.21 9.66 -17.39
C TYR A 615 2.99 11.16 -17.67
N PRO A 616 2.06 11.81 -16.92
CA PRO A 616 1.08 11.22 -16.02
C PRO A 616 0.06 10.32 -16.73
N ASN A 617 -0.58 9.37 -15.99
CA ASN A 617 -1.71 8.57 -16.43
C ASN A 617 -2.59 8.21 -15.21
N PRO A 618 -3.82 8.73 -15.08
CA PRO A 618 -4.52 9.63 -16.03
C PRO A 618 -3.82 10.98 -16.25
N PHE A 619 -4.16 11.67 -17.36
CA PHE A 619 -3.52 12.94 -17.73
C PHE A 619 -4.51 13.98 -18.25
N ASN A 620 -4.15 15.28 -18.16
CA ASN A 620 -4.97 16.42 -18.59
C ASN A 620 -4.11 17.61 -19.07
N PRO A 621 -4.12 18.03 -20.33
CA PRO A 621 -4.32 17.19 -21.50
C PRO A 621 -2.99 16.59 -22.01
N ILE A 622 -1.85 16.81 -21.30
CA ILE A 622 -0.50 16.47 -21.74
C ILE A 622 0.01 15.24 -21.00
N THR A 623 0.57 14.30 -21.77
CA THR A 623 1.31 13.15 -21.20
C THR A 623 2.57 12.86 -22.00
N THR A 624 3.55 12.22 -21.38
CA THR A 624 4.81 11.81 -21.98
C THR A 624 4.85 10.30 -22.17
N LEU A 625 5.07 9.86 -23.41
CA LEU A 625 5.32 8.48 -23.77
C LEU A 625 6.83 8.27 -23.82
N LYS A 626 7.36 7.34 -23.03
CA LYS A 626 8.75 6.92 -23.07
C LYS A 626 8.88 5.59 -23.78
N TYR A 627 9.98 5.38 -24.49
CA TYR A 627 10.27 4.11 -25.15
C TYR A 627 11.79 3.91 -25.30
N PHE A 628 12.18 2.64 -25.43
CA PHE A 628 13.56 2.24 -25.65
C PHE A 628 13.69 1.56 -27.01
N ILE A 629 14.69 1.99 -27.80
CA ILE A 629 15.03 1.41 -29.09
C ILE A 629 16.41 0.77 -28.97
N ASN A 630 16.48 -0.55 -29.14
CA ASN A 630 17.73 -1.30 -28.96
C ASN A 630 18.73 -1.17 -30.11
N GLN A 631 18.25 -0.83 -31.29
CA GLN A 631 19.07 -0.58 -32.48
C GLN A 631 18.37 0.43 -33.38
N ASP A 632 19.12 1.16 -34.17
CA ASP A 632 18.58 2.13 -35.14
C ASP A 632 17.46 1.47 -35.98
N SER A 633 16.27 2.02 -35.88
CA SER A 633 15.05 1.44 -36.47
C SER A 633 14.13 2.53 -37.03
N ASP A 634 13.32 2.15 -38.02
CA ASP A 634 12.16 2.96 -38.39
C ASP A 634 11.08 2.74 -37.31
N VAL A 635 10.68 3.82 -36.65
CA VAL A 635 9.74 3.81 -35.50
C VAL A 635 8.48 4.55 -35.89
N GLU A 636 7.34 3.98 -35.53
CA GLU A 636 6.04 4.62 -35.62
C GLU A 636 5.31 4.54 -34.27
N ILE A 637 4.76 5.68 -33.81
CA ILE A 637 3.98 5.76 -32.57
C ILE A 637 2.62 6.35 -32.89
N ILE A 638 1.56 5.53 -32.69
CA ILE A 638 0.19 5.88 -33.06
C ILE A 638 -0.73 5.76 -31.85
N ILE A 639 -1.65 6.71 -31.72
CA ILE A 639 -2.69 6.74 -30.71
C ILE A 639 -4.02 6.35 -31.37
N TYR A 640 -4.76 5.44 -30.70
CA TYR A 640 -6.05 4.90 -31.13
C TYR A 640 -7.13 5.13 -30.08
N ASP A 641 -8.38 5.22 -30.54
CA ASP A 641 -9.53 5.03 -29.65
C ASP A 641 -9.79 3.52 -29.38
N LEU A 642 -10.70 3.21 -28.46
CA LEU A 642 -11.06 1.81 -28.15
C LEU A 642 -11.71 1.04 -29.31
N ARG A 643 -12.13 1.72 -30.39
CA ARG A 643 -12.67 1.10 -31.59
C ARG A 643 -11.59 0.79 -32.63
N GLY A 644 -10.34 1.18 -32.33
CA GLY A 644 -9.19 1.01 -33.22
C GLY A 644 -9.04 2.12 -34.28
N ASN A 645 -9.79 3.22 -34.19
CA ASN A 645 -9.62 4.35 -35.09
C ASN A 645 -8.37 5.13 -34.68
N VAL A 646 -7.57 5.55 -35.65
CA VAL A 646 -6.40 6.40 -35.43
C VAL A 646 -6.89 7.79 -34.99
N ILE A 647 -6.38 8.23 -33.83
CA ILE A 647 -6.60 9.57 -33.29
C ILE A 647 -5.43 10.47 -33.66
N ARG A 648 -4.20 9.98 -33.50
CA ARG A 648 -2.98 10.75 -33.77
C ARG A 648 -1.85 9.84 -34.25
N ASN A 649 -1.21 10.18 -35.36
CA ASN A 649 0.12 9.68 -35.66
C ASN A 649 1.12 10.62 -34.96
N LEU A 650 1.63 10.16 -33.80
CA LEU A 650 2.43 11.00 -32.93
C LEU A 650 3.89 11.11 -33.42
N PHE A 651 4.40 10.02 -34.01
CA PHE A 651 5.76 9.95 -34.56
C PHE A 651 5.81 8.93 -35.71
N SER A 652 6.55 9.27 -36.76
CA SER A 652 6.93 8.32 -37.81
C SER A 652 8.27 8.75 -38.40
N GLY A 653 9.31 7.93 -38.22
CA GLY A 653 10.66 8.25 -38.70
C GLY A 653 11.72 7.30 -38.19
N LYS A 654 12.99 7.59 -38.57
CA LYS A 654 14.14 6.85 -38.06
C LYS A 654 14.54 7.34 -36.68
N GLU A 655 14.73 6.40 -35.77
CA GLU A 655 15.26 6.62 -34.44
C GLU A 655 16.56 5.86 -34.24
N THR A 656 17.51 6.51 -33.60
CA THR A 656 18.76 5.87 -33.14
C THR A 656 18.48 5.06 -31.88
N SER A 657 19.32 4.07 -31.58
CA SER A 657 19.26 3.31 -30.34
C SER A 657 19.29 4.21 -29.09
N GLY A 658 18.66 3.76 -27.99
CA GLY A 658 18.59 4.46 -26.71
C GLY A 658 17.19 4.81 -26.25
N HIS A 659 17.11 5.39 -25.03
CA HIS A 659 15.87 5.88 -24.44
C HIS A 659 15.39 7.15 -25.14
N LYS A 660 14.10 7.19 -25.43
CA LYS A 660 13.42 8.27 -26.13
C LYS A 660 12.14 8.67 -25.40
N SER A 661 11.69 9.88 -25.66
CA SER A 661 10.39 10.33 -25.15
C SER A 661 9.70 11.27 -26.13
N ILE A 662 8.40 11.20 -26.18
CA ILE A 662 7.55 12.08 -26.98
C ILE A 662 6.30 12.46 -26.17
N GLN A 663 5.82 13.69 -26.33
CA GLN A 663 4.61 14.16 -25.64
C GLN A 663 3.40 14.11 -26.57
N TRP A 664 2.28 13.73 -26.00
CA TRP A 664 0.96 13.94 -26.59
C TRP A 664 0.21 15.03 -25.83
N ASP A 665 -0.34 15.96 -26.56
CA ASP A 665 -1.06 17.15 -26.10
C ASP A 665 -2.58 16.96 -26.03
N GLY A 666 -3.07 15.72 -26.18
CA GLY A 666 -4.49 15.41 -26.20
C GLY A 666 -5.20 15.82 -27.49
N MET A 667 -4.49 16.18 -28.57
CA MET A 667 -5.10 16.57 -29.86
C MET A 667 -5.05 15.44 -30.89
N ASN A 668 -6.05 15.38 -31.75
CA ASN A 668 -6.07 14.50 -32.91
C ASN A 668 -5.25 15.10 -34.09
N ASP A 669 -5.12 14.38 -35.23
CA ASP A 669 -4.38 14.82 -36.39
C ASP A 669 -4.95 16.10 -37.04
N ASN A 670 -6.19 16.44 -36.74
CA ASN A 670 -6.84 17.67 -37.23
C ASN A 670 -6.65 18.87 -36.28
N GLY A 671 -5.89 18.71 -35.17
CA GLY A 671 -5.68 19.77 -34.19
C GLY A 671 -6.88 20.01 -33.27
N GLN A 672 -7.82 19.09 -33.20
CA GLN A 672 -8.95 19.15 -32.29
C GLN A 672 -8.69 18.35 -31.03
N LEU A 673 -9.13 18.85 -29.87
CA LEU A 673 -9.02 18.13 -28.59
C LEU A 673 -9.78 16.80 -28.67
N ALA A 674 -9.10 15.73 -28.31
CA ALA A 674 -9.70 14.43 -28.09
C ALA A 674 -10.68 14.48 -26.91
N SER A 675 -11.71 13.65 -26.94
CA SER A 675 -12.66 13.55 -25.83
C SER A 675 -12.00 12.88 -24.61
N ALA A 676 -12.43 13.24 -23.40
CA ALA A 676 -12.05 12.46 -22.22
C ALA A 676 -12.42 10.99 -22.43
N GLY A 677 -11.54 10.07 -22.04
CA GLY A 677 -11.74 8.65 -22.24
C GLY A 677 -10.45 7.85 -22.30
N VAL A 678 -10.61 6.56 -22.55
CA VAL A 678 -9.50 5.60 -22.67
C VAL A 678 -8.99 5.59 -24.11
N TYR A 679 -7.67 5.64 -24.24
CA TYR A 679 -6.93 5.56 -25.49
C TYR A 679 -5.88 4.46 -25.43
N LEU A 680 -5.52 3.92 -26.58
CA LEU A 680 -4.42 2.99 -26.75
C LEU A 680 -3.30 3.70 -27.52
N TYR A 681 -2.06 3.55 -27.09
CA TYR A 681 -0.91 3.98 -27.88
C TYR A 681 -0.04 2.78 -28.21
N ARG A 682 0.45 2.73 -29.41
CA ARG A 682 1.24 1.63 -29.96
C ARG A 682 2.52 2.14 -30.57
N ILE A 683 3.63 1.45 -30.24
CA ILE A 683 4.90 1.60 -30.95
C ILE A 683 5.10 0.43 -31.91
N GLU A 684 5.61 0.73 -33.09
CA GLU A 684 6.12 -0.24 -34.05
C GLU A 684 7.58 0.13 -34.36
N ALA A 685 8.51 -0.83 -34.21
CA ALA A 685 9.94 -0.66 -34.48
C ALA A 685 10.47 -1.92 -35.16
N GLY A 686 10.59 -1.92 -36.48
CA GLY A 686 10.87 -3.11 -37.25
C GLY A 686 9.78 -4.18 -37.08
N ILE A 687 10.15 -5.35 -36.53
CA ILE A 687 9.20 -6.42 -36.22
C ILE A 687 8.59 -6.30 -34.83
N PHE A 688 9.13 -5.43 -34.00
CA PHE A 688 8.61 -5.21 -32.63
C PHE A 688 7.33 -4.41 -32.67
N ARG A 689 6.37 -4.81 -31.84
CA ARG A 689 5.10 -4.11 -31.69
C ARG A 689 4.61 -4.25 -30.24
N GLN A 690 4.35 -3.12 -29.58
CA GLN A 690 3.80 -3.10 -28.24
C GLN A 690 2.73 -2.03 -28.12
N THR A 691 1.64 -2.33 -27.37
CA THR A 691 0.52 -1.41 -27.13
C THR A 691 0.27 -1.27 -25.66
N LYS A 692 0.01 -0.04 -25.20
CA LYS A 692 -0.38 0.26 -23.81
C LYS A 692 -1.65 1.14 -23.78
N LYS A 693 -2.27 1.19 -22.62
CA LYS A 693 -3.50 1.96 -22.34
C LYS A 693 -3.15 3.26 -21.62
N MET A 694 -3.87 4.34 -21.93
CA MET A 694 -3.79 5.61 -21.22
C MET A 694 -5.19 6.24 -21.09
N ILE A 695 -5.36 7.11 -20.09
CA ILE A 695 -6.63 7.74 -19.75
C ILE A 695 -6.48 9.26 -19.83
N LEU A 696 -7.22 9.90 -20.75
CA LEU A 696 -7.33 11.35 -20.85
C LEU A 696 -8.53 11.80 -20.01
N ILE A 697 -8.30 12.66 -19.04
CA ILE A 697 -9.33 13.34 -18.26
C ILE A 697 -9.46 14.79 -18.72
N LYS A 698 -10.59 15.43 -18.48
CA LYS A 698 -10.81 16.85 -18.79
C LYS A 698 -10.75 17.68 -17.54
#